data_9d13d0c0b5b0108c2e044aae5e0c7fc1
#
_entry.id   9d13d0c0b5b0108c2e044aae5e0c7fc1
#
_cell.length_a   1.000
_cell.length_b   1.000
_cell.length_c   1.000
_cell.angle_alpha   90.00
_cell.angle_beta   90.00
_cell.angle_gamma   90.00
#
_symmetry.space_group_name_H-M   'P 1'
#
loop_
_entity.id
_entity.type
_entity.pdbx_description
1 polymer ?
#
loop_
_entity_poly.entity_id
_entity_poly.type
_entity_poly.pdbx_seq_one_letter_code
_entity_poly.pdbx_strand_id
1 'polypeptide(L)'
;MKFKYLLILLLFVTAADAFAQKVSLQTAQQKAKMFMADKGIPMEKGLARVSLSSNIAEKAPLYVFNSKEGKGFVIVSSDERTEEILGYGMDCEFDEALIPETMKSWLKSYSEEIAVLGQEEGSQPAKVNVHPVLGNLVTAMWDQGETTSSGDAYNYLCPTVDGKHCVAGCVATAMAMVMRYNKWPTDYTTSIPAYEANETLGQLAGLSKVKFDWNNMVDRYDEGQTERQRKAVAQLLRYCGQGVMMDYALDGSAAYTNNVAMALRNYFGYDVNTRFEKRSDYSAEGWDNLIYNELKNGRAVVYAGSNPGGGHCFVCDGYDGQGYYHINWGWGGYCNGYFKLGVLNPKGGGTGSSTSNCGYSMSQGAVVGIQKPTGQTDERRTLSLSDLSCEGHTLNAKYVNRTGLDGTFLYGFAYQLADANSNSYKVRKESVFLEPFYSITYSLDLDAMSLDDGVYNFYPYSILEGCSWYRVMGDRKKYYQVEFSGKQVKSITYHPRASLLINSLECVGNKIVNQPQEVAVTISNNGEEYSDEFYLFASKTNDKGEAVDQICLPVEVGGEEKSSLYFTPKSTGKWKLWIDIEEDGSNDVGPWEVDIVSAPTSKSNLSVVSASIVPETDAVFKVKVKNNNTEGYYMPIVCYIFEDGKTYNISYDKTQYLNIGAKKTVDLEFRFEGLQMGHAYTVALKGYPYHSSTTTEWISDNYSFTVNAQANPVGIDLIVADEPASFDVYTPSGVLVKRKASSLEGLPKGVYIVDGKKRVVR
;
A
#
# COMPACT_ATOMS: atom_id res chain seq x y z
N MET A 1 -29.14 52.73 6.74
CA MET A 1 -27.75 52.51 6.34
C MET A 1 -26.93 51.64 7.30
N LYS A 2 -27.45 51.17 8.44
CA LYS A 2 -26.72 50.31 9.40
C LYS A 2 -26.97 48.81 9.21
N PHE A 3 -27.97 48.37 8.45
CA PHE A 3 -28.28 46.97 8.21
C PHE A 3 -27.51 46.31 7.04
N LYS A 4 -26.98 47.09 6.09
CA LYS A 4 -26.20 46.55 4.98
C LYS A 4 -24.75 46.15 5.34
N TYR A 5 -24.19 46.77 6.37
CA TYR A 5 -22.84 46.43 6.84
C TYR A 5 -22.78 45.21 7.73
N LEU A 6 -23.89 44.83 8.38
CA LEU A 6 -23.95 43.61 9.22
C LEU A 6 -24.02 42.36 8.33
N LEU A 7 -24.67 42.44 7.16
CA LEU A 7 -24.77 41.29 6.24
C LEU A 7 -23.43 41.02 5.49
N ILE A 8 -22.64 42.08 5.26
CA ILE A 8 -21.30 41.90 4.63
C ILE A 8 -20.28 41.40 5.63
N LEU A 9 -20.42 41.71 6.91
CA LEU A 9 -19.55 41.16 7.97
C LEU A 9 -19.84 39.68 8.25
N LEU A 10 -21.11 39.24 8.15
CA LEU A 10 -21.49 37.83 8.28
C LEU A 10 -21.03 36.96 7.10
N LEU A 11 -20.99 37.55 5.87
CA LEU A 11 -20.50 36.85 4.67
C LEU A 11 -18.96 36.75 4.65
N PHE A 12 -18.23 37.60 5.36
CA PHE A 12 -16.77 37.45 5.50
C PHE A 12 -16.36 36.48 6.61
N VAL A 13 -17.20 36.22 7.60
CA VAL A 13 -16.93 35.23 8.65
C VAL A 13 -17.14 33.80 8.15
N THR A 14 -18.11 33.58 7.25
CA THR A 14 -18.34 32.23 6.67
C THR A 14 -17.38 31.87 5.54
N ALA A 15 -16.63 32.83 4.95
CA ALA A 15 -15.60 32.56 3.96
C ALA A 15 -14.20 32.35 4.59
N ALA A 16 -14.02 32.72 5.88
CA ALA A 16 -12.75 32.50 6.56
C ALA A 16 -12.57 31.08 7.09
N ASP A 17 -13.66 30.36 7.37
CA ASP A 17 -13.58 28.99 7.90
C ASP A 17 -13.23 27.95 6.84
N ALA A 18 -13.46 28.21 5.56
CA ALA A 18 -13.14 27.28 4.47
C ALA A 18 -11.63 27.24 4.09
N PHE A 19 -10.81 28.17 4.59
CA PHE A 19 -9.37 28.23 4.31
C PHE A 19 -8.46 27.81 5.47
N ALA A 20 -9.01 27.49 6.64
CA ALA A 20 -8.26 27.25 7.89
C ALA A 20 -7.82 25.79 8.13
N GLN A 21 -8.04 24.87 7.19
CA GLN A 21 -7.81 23.43 7.44
C GLN A 21 -6.46 22.92 6.92
N LYS A 22 -5.77 23.67 6.04
CA LYS A 22 -4.47 23.24 5.50
C LYS A 22 -3.32 23.77 6.33
N VAL A 23 -2.48 22.87 6.82
CA VAL A 23 -1.24 23.19 7.52
C VAL A 23 -0.24 23.81 6.54
N SER A 24 0.20 25.04 6.80
CA SER A 24 1.25 25.66 5.99
C SER A 24 2.61 25.00 6.24
N LEU A 25 3.52 25.10 5.27
CA LEU A 25 4.90 24.59 5.45
C LEU A 25 5.58 25.19 6.69
N GLN A 26 5.36 26.48 6.96
CA GLN A 26 5.94 27.17 8.12
C GLN A 26 5.36 26.60 9.43
N THR A 27 4.05 26.36 9.48
CA THR A 27 3.37 25.74 10.61
C THR A 27 3.85 24.32 10.82
N ALA A 28 3.94 23.51 9.74
CA ALA A 28 4.45 22.15 9.79
C ALA A 28 5.90 22.10 10.33
N GLN A 29 6.77 23.01 9.87
CA GLN A 29 8.14 23.10 10.39
C GLN A 29 8.19 23.47 11.88
N GLN A 30 7.29 24.32 12.34
CA GLN A 30 7.20 24.67 13.76
C GLN A 30 6.72 23.47 14.59
N LYS A 31 5.67 22.75 14.15
CA LYS A 31 5.18 21.52 14.76
C LYS A 31 6.31 20.46 14.82
N ALA A 32 7.03 20.26 13.72
CA ALA A 32 8.18 19.38 13.67
C ALA A 32 9.24 19.73 14.72
N LYS A 33 9.61 21.01 14.85
CA LYS A 33 10.59 21.46 15.84
C LYS A 33 10.14 21.20 17.27
N MET A 34 8.87 21.49 17.58
CA MET A 34 8.33 21.25 18.92
C MET A 34 8.32 19.75 19.27
N PHE A 35 7.87 18.93 18.35
CA PHE A 35 7.83 17.48 18.52
C PHE A 35 9.22 16.86 18.66
N MET A 36 10.16 17.24 17.78
CA MET A 36 11.54 16.75 17.87
C MET A 36 12.22 17.15 19.18
N ALA A 37 11.95 18.37 19.68
CA ALA A 37 12.45 18.81 20.97
C ALA A 37 11.88 17.96 22.12
N ASP A 38 10.58 17.67 22.10
CA ASP A 38 9.92 16.81 23.08
C ASP A 38 10.48 15.38 23.09
N LYS A 39 10.78 14.85 21.91
CA LYS A 39 11.38 13.51 21.73
C LYS A 39 12.91 13.48 21.95
N GLY A 40 13.55 14.61 22.19
CA GLY A 40 15.01 14.71 22.37
C GLY A 40 15.81 14.45 21.10
N ILE A 41 15.21 14.63 19.92
CA ILE A 41 15.90 14.54 18.63
C ILE A 41 16.79 15.79 18.46
N PRO A 42 18.10 15.66 18.23
CA PRO A 42 19.00 16.79 18.14
C PRO A 42 18.63 17.75 17.00
N MET A 43 18.64 19.07 17.26
CA MET A 43 18.25 20.09 16.28
C MET A 43 19.11 21.35 16.33
N GLU A 44 20.31 21.31 16.92
CA GLU A 44 21.17 22.49 17.08
C GLU A 44 21.53 23.14 15.73
N LYS A 45 21.72 22.33 14.69
CA LYS A 45 21.96 22.80 13.32
C LYS A 45 20.69 23.09 12.52
N GLY A 46 19.50 22.87 13.13
CA GLY A 46 18.17 23.10 12.54
C GLY A 46 17.62 21.90 11.75
N LEU A 47 16.56 22.14 10.99
CA LEU A 47 15.85 21.11 10.21
C LEU A 47 16.11 21.27 8.71
N ALA A 48 16.19 20.15 8.00
CA ALA A 48 16.15 20.07 6.55
C ALA A 48 14.78 19.51 6.13
N ARG A 49 14.11 20.16 5.18
CA ARG A 49 12.89 19.62 4.57
C ARG A 49 13.27 18.60 3.52
N VAL A 50 12.58 17.46 3.52
CA VAL A 50 12.61 16.48 2.44
C VAL A 50 11.39 16.70 1.54
N SER A 51 11.61 16.78 0.25
CA SER A 51 10.54 16.86 -0.75
C SER A 51 10.19 15.45 -1.19
N LEU A 52 8.99 15.01 -0.88
CA LEU A 52 8.50 13.71 -1.33
C LEU A 52 8.12 13.74 -2.81
N SER A 53 8.33 12.63 -3.49
CA SER A 53 7.89 12.44 -4.88
C SER A 53 6.35 12.40 -4.96
N SER A 54 5.83 12.59 -6.17
CA SER A 54 4.41 12.42 -6.45
C SER A 54 3.92 11.00 -6.19
N ASN A 55 4.78 10.00 -6.24
CA ASN A 55 4.40 8.61 -5.96
C ASN A 55 3.96 8.38 -4.50
N ILE A 56 4.47 9.18 -3.56
CA ILE A 56 4.09 9.09 -2.14
C ILE A 56 3.04 10.13 -1.78
N ALA A 57 3.20 11.36 -2.22
CA ALA A 57 2.38 12.51 -1.80
C ALA A 57 1.52 13.08 -2.94
N GLU A 58 1.01 12.21 -3.82
CA GLU A 58 0.23 12.60 -5.00
C GLU A 58 -1.11 13.24 -4.63
N LYS A 59 -1.82 12.64 -3.70
CA LYS A 59 -3.20 13.05 -3.33
C LYS A 59 -3.21 14.20 -2.34
N ALA A 60 -2.37 14.14 -1.31
CA ALA A 60 -2.19 15.22 -0.35
C ALA A 60 -0.72 15.34 0.06
N PRO A 61 -0.20 16.56 0.30
CA PRO A 61 1.18 16.74 0.71
C PRO A 61 1.40 16.19 2.13
N LEU A 62 2.53 15.51 2.32
CA LEU A 62 3.12 15.21 3.62
C LEU A 62 4.36 16.09 3.79
N TYR A 63 4.60 16.55 4.99
CA TYR A 63 5.81 17.32 5.29
C TYR A 63 6.79 16.45 6.07
N VAL A 64 7.93 16.16 5.46
CA VAL A 64 9.01 15.42 6.12
C VAL A 64 10.15 16.37 6.43
N PHE A 65 10.67 16.30 7.65
CA PHE A 65 11.80 17.08 8.11
C PHE A 65 12.85 16.18 8.75
N ASN A 66 14.07 16.29 8.28
CA ASN A 66 15.25 15.68 8.89
C ASN A 66 15.91 16.66 9.87
N SER A 67 16.50 16.14 10.93
CA SER A 67 17.49 16.87 11.70
C SER A 67 18.76 17.05 10.86
N LYS A 68 19.27 18.29 10.76
CA LYS A 68 20.56 18.56 10.08
C LYS A 68 21.78 17.98 10.78
N GLU A 69 21.58 17.26 11.85
CA GLU A 69 22.65 16.54 12.58
C GLU A 69 22.79 15.10 12.12
N GLY A 70 22.04 14.72 11.07
CA GLY A 70 22.13 13.42 10.41
C GLY A 70 21.46 12.28 11.19
N LYS A 71 20.63 12.60 12.21
CA LYS A 71 19.88 11.62 12.98
C LYS A 71 18.50 12.13 13.34
N GLY A 72 17.50 11.39 12.93
CA GLY A 72 16.11 11.64 13.24
C GLY A 72 15.35 12.42 12.16
N PHE A 73 14.14 11.99 11.96
CA PHE A 73 13.16 12.62 11.06
C PHE A 73 11.78 12.67 11.71
N VAL A 74 10.91 13.53 11.18
CA VAL A 74 9.50 13.59 11.55
C VAL A 74 8.63 13.81 10.32
N ILE A 75 7.46 13.17 10.31
CA ILE A 75 6.44 13.27 9.27
C ILE A 75 5.25 14.03 9.86
N VAL A 76 4.92 15.16 9.26
CA VAL A 76 3.86 16.08 9.72
C VAL A 76 2.73 16.06 8.71
N SER A 77 1.50 15.98 9.18
CA SER A 77 0.30 16.08 8.34
C SER A 77 0.16 17.47 7.71
N SER A 78 -0.42 17.51 6.52
CA SER A 78 -0.79 18.76 5.85
C SER A 78 -2.21 19.27 6.17
N ASP A 79 -2.95 18.57 7.03
CA ASP A 79 -4.33 18.90 7.39
C ASP A 79 -4.50 18.93 8.90
N GLU A 80 -5.12 20.01 9.42
CA GLU A 80 -5.32 20.19 10.87
C GLU A 80 -6.37 19.25 11.47
N ARG A 81 -7.13 18.57 10.65
CA ARG A 81 -8.15 17.60 11.06
C ARG A 81 -7.57 16.23 11.39
N THR A 82 -6.31 15.98 11.05
CA THR A 82 -5.60 14.74 11.41
C THR A 82 -4.69 14.95 12.60
N GLU A 83 -4.13 13.86 13.12
CA GLU A 83 -3.00 13.93 14.03
C GLU A 83 -1.87 14.75 13.39
N GLU A 84 -1.28 15.64 14.16
CA GLU A 84 -0.24 16.56 13.67
C GLU A 84 0.99 15.81 13.16
N ILE A 85 1.41 14.78 13.88
CA ILE A 85 2.56 13.96 13.56
C ILE A 85 2.07 12.55 13.19
N LEU A 86 2.49 12.06 12.04
CA LEU A 86 2.09 10.75 11.50
C LEU A 86 3.13 9.67 11.77
N GLY A 87 4.38 10.07 11.95
CA GLY A 87 5.46 9.15 12.28
C GLY A 87 6.78 9.88 12.49
N TYR A 88 7.73 9.20 13.11
CA TYR A 88 9.09 9.71 13.34
C TYR A 88 10.10 8.58 13.52
N GLY A 89 11.35 8.88 13.22
CA GLY A 89 12.50 8.05 13.55
C GLY A 89 13.55 8.83 14.31
N MET A 90 14.35 8.15 15.13
CA MET A 90 15.35 8.79 16.00
C MET A 90 16.81 8.53 15.55
N ASP A 91 17.03 7.43 14.84
CA ASP A 91 18.38 6.91 14.61
C ASP A 91 18.84 7.00 13.15
N CYS A 92 17.98 7.45 12.24
CA CYS A 92 18.30 7.59 10.82
C CYS A 92 17.82 8.93 10.27
N GLU A 93 18.37 9.33 9.15
CA GLU A 93 17.86 10.39 8.29
C GLU A 93 16.86 9.78 7.30
N PHE A 94 15.77 10.47 7.05
CA PHE A 94 14.80 10.04 6.04
C PHE A 94 15.36 10.42 4.67
N ASP A 95 15.56 9.41 3.84
CA ASP A 95 15.88 9.56 2.44
C ASP A 95 14.90 8.71 1.61
N GLU A 96 14.09 9.37 0.78
CA GLU A 96 13.07 8.68 -0.03
C GLU A 96 13.66 7.63 -0.96
N ALA A 97 14.88 7.81 -1.42
CA ALA A 97 15.56 6.86 -2.27
C ALA A 97 15.90 5.55 -1.55
N LEU A 98 16.20 5.65 -0.27
CA LEU A 98 16.69 4.53 0.54
C LEU A 98 15.61 3.89 1.40
N ILE A 99 14.47 4.57 1.65
CA ILE A 99 13.41 3.99 2.46
C ILE A 99 12.80 2.75 1.79
N PRO A 100 12.42 1.75 2.60
CA PRO A 100 11.77 0.53 2.12
C PRO A 100 10.51 0.82 1.27
N GLU A 101 10.25 0.02 0.25
CA GLU A 101 9.00 0.10 -0.52
C GLU A 101 7.78 -0.05 0.39
N THR A 102 7.89 -0.86 1.44
CA THR A 102 6.91 -0.99 2.52
C THR A 102 6.58 0.37 3.15
N MET A 103 7.60 1.14 3.51
CA MET A 103 7.44 2.47 4.10
C MET A 103 6.89 3.47 3.07
N LYS A 104 7.31 3.39 1.81
CA LYS A 104 6.74 4.23 0.73
C LYS A 104 5.24 4.00 0.59
N SER A 105 4.81 2.73 0.55
CA SER A 105 3.39 2.36 0.50
C SER A 105 2.62 2.84 1.73
N TRP A 106 3.24 2.76 2.91
CA TRP A 106 2.65 3.25 4.16
C TRP A 106 2.44 4.77 4.15
N LEU A 107 3.43 5.53 3.69
CA LEU A 107 3.32 6.99 3.55
C LEU A 107 2.34 7.40 2.46
N LYS A 108 2.27 6.63 1.38
CA LYS A 108 1.27 6.85 0.33
C LYS A 108 -0.15 6.72 0.90
N SER A 109 -0.41 5.73 1.74
CA SER A 109 -1.72 5.59 2.39
C SER A 109 -2.08 6.81 3.25
N TYR A 110 -1.11 7.37 3.98
CA TYR A 110 -1.33 8.62 4.70
C TYR A 110 -1.73 9.80 3.79
N SER A 111 -1.04 9.95 2.66
CA SER A 111 -1.36 10.99 1.67
C SER A 111 -2.77 10.84 1.13
N GLU A 112 -3.18 9.62 0.88
CA GLU A 112 -4.50 9.26 0.37
C GLU A 112 -5.59 9.52 1.42
N GLU A 113 -5.39 9.08 2.65
CA GLU A 113 -6.31 9.35 3.77
C GLU A 113 -6.51 10.85 4.03
N ILE A 114 -5.43 11.65 3.97
CA ILE A 114 -5.51 13.11 4.14
C ILE A 114 -6.26 13.76 2.97
N ALA A 115 -6.10 13.26 1.76
CA ALA A 115 -6.75 13.83 0.58
C ALA A 115 -8.28 13.79 0.67
N VAL A 116 -8.81 12.74 1.27
CA VAL A 116 -10.25 12.57 1.48
C VAL A 116 -10.82 13.65 2.40
N LEU A 117 -10.09 14.07 3.42
CA LEU A 117 -10.53 15.15 4.31
C LEU A 117 -10.78 16.48 3.59
N GLY A 118 -10.15 16.71 2.44
CA GLY A 118 -10.36 17.90 1.62
C GLY A 118 -11.74 17.97 0.96
N GLN A 119 -12.50 16.88 0.98
CA GLN A 119 -13.80 16.74 0.31
C GLN A 119 -14.99 16.72 1.28
N GLU A 120 -14.77 16.60 2.61
CA GLU A 120 -15.85 16.49 3.59
C GLU A 120 -15.80 17.58 4.68
N GLU A 121 -16.91 18.27 4.91
CA GLU A 121 -17.10 19.14 6.07
C GLU A 121 -17.39 18.33 7.33
N GLY A 122 -16.46 18.38 8.27
CA GLY A 122 -16.71 17.95 9.66
C GLY A 122 -16.13 16.60 10.11
N SER A 123 -15.23 15.95 9.37
CA SER A 123 -14.48 14.79 9.86
C SER A 123 -13.60 15.16 11.08
N GLN A 124 -13.58 14.27 12.07
CA GLN A 124 -12.82 14.46 13.31
C GLN A 124 -11.55 13.60 13.29
N PRO A 125 -10.44 14.06 13.89
CA PRO A 125 -9.24 13.24 14.02
C PRO A 125 -9.51 11.97 14.81
N ALA A 126 -8.73 10.93 14.52
CA ALA A 126 -8.75 9.69 15.30
C ALA A 126 -8.60 9.98 16.79
N LYS A 127 -9.53 9.55 17.63
CA LYS A 127 -9.30 9.49 19.07
C LYS A 127 -8.28 8.39 19.32
N VAL A 128 -7.06 8.77 19.62
CA VAL A 128 -6.00 7.85 19.98
C VAL A 128 -6.24 7.36 21.39
N ASN A 129 -6.33 6.04 21.59
CA ASN A 129 -6.22 5.47 22.92
C ASN A 129 -4.78 5.65 23.40
N VAL A 130 -4.60 6.40 24.48
CA VAL A 130 -3.27 6.57 25.06
C VAL A 130 -3.02 5.41 26.02
N HIS A 131 -2.08 4.57 25.67
CA HIS A 131 -1.63 3.44 26.47
C HIS A 131 -0.26 3.76 27.11
N PRO A 132 0.13 3.07 28.19
CA PRO A 132 1.49 3.14 28.70
C PRO A 132 2.56 2.75 27.65
N VAL A 133 3.73 3.37 27.72
CA VAL A 133 4.86 3.09 26.84
C VAL A 133 5.33 1.63 26.94
N LEU A 134 5.68 1.03 25.82
CA LEU A 134 6.28 -0.30 25.72
C LEU A 134 7.57 -0.19 24.92
N GLY A 135 8.66 -0.69 25.49
CA GLY A 135 9.94 -0.74 24.78
C GLY A 135 9.91 -1.72 23.59
N ASN A 136 10.81 -1.51 22.64
CA ASN A 136 10.93 -2.37 21.46
C ASN A 136 11.40 -3.77 21.87
N LEU A 137 10.70 -4.80 21.37
CA LEU A 137 10.96 -6.20 21.71
C LEU A 137 12.06 -6.80 20.84
N VAL A 138 12.08 -6.46 19.53
CA VAL A 138 12.95 -7.09 18.53
C VAL A 138 14.19 -6.25 18.29
N THR A 139 15.36 -6.82 18.56
CA THR A 139 16.66 -6.16 18.34
C THR A 139 17.24 -6.45 16.96
N ALA A 140 16.77 -7.51 16.28
CA ALA A 140 17.25 -7.89 14.97
C ALA A 140 16.88 -6.84 13.92
N MET A 141 17.90 -6.35 13.20
CA MET A 141 17.77 -5.39 12.10
C MET A 141 18.18 -6.08 10.80
N TRP A 142 17.35 -7.04 10.37
CA TRP A 142 17.66 -7.89 9.23
C TRP A 142 17.09 -7.36 7.92
N ASP A 143 17.64 -7.89 6.83
CA ASP A 143 17.29 -7.58 5.45
C ASP A 143 16.89 -8.87 4.70
N GLN A 144 16.54 -8.75 3.42
CA GLN A 144 16.04 -9.83 2.58
C GLN A 144 17.07 -10.34 1.57
N GLY A 145 18.11 -9.57 1.29
CA GLY A 145 19.04 -9.78 0.19
C GLY A 145 20.49 -9.94 0.61
N GLU A 146 21.35 -9.71 -0.37
CA GLU A 146 22.80 -9.60 -0.17
C GLU A 146 23.09 -8.29 0.56
N THR A 147 23.94 -8.34 1.57
CA THR A 147 24.50 -7.12 2.13
C THR A 147 25.71 -6.70 1.30
N THR A 148 25.77 -5.43 0.91
CA THR A 148 26.83 -4.89 0.03
C THR A 148 28.24 -5.03 0.59
N SER A 149 28.40 -5.24 1.89
CA SER A 149 29.68 -5.28 2.59
C SER A 149 30.11 -6.66 3.07
N SER A 150 29.20 -7.62 3.25
CA SER A 150 29.56 -8.93 3.84
C SER A 150 29.23 -10.13 2.95
N GLY A 151 28.76 -9.90 1.73
CA GLY A 151 28.26 -10.97 0.86
C GLY A 151 26.99 -11.63 1.43
N ASP A 152 26.43 -12.52 0.69
CA ASP A 152 25.20 -13.29 0.93
C ASP A 152 24.98 -13.71 2.39
N ALA A 153 24.33 -12.89 3.21
CA ALA A 153 23.97 -13.32 4.56
C ALA A 153 22.53 -13.85 4.60
N TYR A 154 21.59 -13.01 4.27
CA TYR A 154 20.18 -13.33 4.47
C TYR A 154 19.62 -14.33 3.47
N ASN A 155 19.99 -14.21 2.20
CA ASN A 155 19.51 -15.05 1.11
C ASN A 155 20.48 -16.18 0.71
N TYR A 156 21.59 -16.38 1.41
CA TYR A 156 22.66 -17.33 1.08
C TYR A 156 22.17 -18.77 0.86
N LEU A 157 21.10 -19.21 1.49
CA LEU A 157 20.50 -20.54 1.32
C LEU A 157 19.16 -20.50 0.56
N CYS A 158 18.75 -19.35 0.04
CA CYS A 158 17.57 -19.25 -0.81
C CYS A 158 17.81 -19.95 -2.17
N PRO A 159 16.75 -20.38 -2.85
CA PRO A 159 16.87 -20.93 -4.21
C PRO A 159 17.60 -19.96 -5.16
N THR A 160 18.17 -20.51 -6.22
CA THR A 160 18.93 -19.75 -7.21
C THR A 160 18.26 -19.77 -8.57
N VAL A 161 18.27 -18.63 -9.26
CA VAL A 161 17.91 -18.48 -10.67
C VAL A 161 19.14 -17.92 -11.38
N ASP A 162 19.58 -18.55 -12.45
CA ASP A 162 20.77 -18.18 -13.23
C ASP A 162 22.05 -17.99 -12.36
N GLY A 163 22.19 -18.82 -11.30
CA GLY A 163 23.33 -18.80 -10.39
C GLY A 163 23.30 -17.66 -9.36
N LYS A 164 22.25 -16.85 -9.29
CA LYS A 164 22.05 -15.81 -8.28
C LYS A 164 20.98 -16.26 -7.28
N HIS A 165 21.20 -15.97 -6.00
CA HIS A 165 20.21 -16.27 -4.96
C HIS A 165 19.00 -15.35 -5.08
N CYS A 166 17.79 -15.92 -5.01
CA CYS A 166 16.56 -15.15 -4.83
C CYS A 166 16.58 -14.44 -3.48
N VAL A 167 15.87 -13.33 -3.35
CA VAL A 167 15.71 -12.63 -2.06
C VAL A 167 14.88 -13.47 -1.09
N ALA A 168 15.13 -13.34 0.20
CA ALA A 168 14.44 -14.12 1.23
C ALA A 168 12.93 -13.83 1.33
N GLY A 169 12.52 -12.61 0.97
CA GLY A 169 11.16 -12.11 1.02
C GLY A 169 10.77 -11.53 2.38
N CYS A 170 9.95 -10.47 2.36
CA CYS A 170 9.58 -9.72 3.57
C CYS A 170 8.83 -10.57 4.60
N VAL A 171 7.98 -11.50 4.17
CA VAL A 171 7.22 -12.41 5.06
C VAL A 171 8.16 -13.31 5.83
N ALA A 172 9.14 -13.93 5.16
CA ALA A 172 10.13 -14.78 5.83
C ALA A 172 11.03 -13.97 6.76
N THR A 173 11.41 -12.75 6.37
CA THR A 173 12.26 -11.85 7.16
C THR A 173 11.56 -11.40 8.44
N ALA A 174 10.32 -10.92 8.35
CA ALA A 174 9.53 -10.52 9.53
C ALA A 174 9.30 -11.70 10.48
N MET A 175 8.91 -12.86 9.95
CA MET A 175 8.74 -14.08 10.73
C MET A 175 10.05 -14.50 11.43
N ALA A 176 11.17 -14.50 10.71
CA ALA A 176 12.47 -14.88 11.24
C ALA A 176 12.96 -13.96 12.36
N MET A 177 12.74 -12.62 12.22
CA MET A 177 13.08 -11.66 13.28
C MET A 177 12.29 -11.92 14.57
N VAL A 178 10.99 -12.23 14.48
CA VAL A 178 10.17 -12.59 15.63
C VAL A 178 10.60 -13.94 16.23
N MET A 179 10.94 -14.92 15.40
CA MET A 179 11.50 -16.19 15.87
C MET A 179 12.85 -16.01 16.58
N ARG A 180 13.71 -15.13 16.07
CA ARG A 180 15.00 -14.77 16.69
C ARG A 180 14.81 -14.11 18.06
N TYR A 181 13.81 -13.24 18.20
CA TYR A 181 13.43 -12.65 19.48
C TYR A 181 13.03 -13.72 20.48
N ASN A 182 12.16 -14.65 20.09
CA ASN A 182 11.71 -15.75 20.94
C ASN A 182 12.78 -16.80 21.21
N LYS A 183 13.82 -16.92 20.36
CA LYS A 183 14.78 -18.03 20.34
C LYS A 183 14.08 -19.38 20.44
N TRP A 184 13.11 -19.61 19.55
CA TRP A 184 12.27 -20.80 19.54
C TRP A 184 12.10 -21.33 18.11
N PRO A 185 12.10 -22.68 17.88
CA PRO A 185 12.24 -23.75 18.88
C PRO A 185 13.66 -23.90 19.40
N THR A 186 13.79 -24.45 20.61
CA THR A 186 15.10 -24.76 21.22
C THR A 186 15.62 -26.14 20.85
N ASP A 187 14.77 -26.99 20.28
CA ASP A 187 15.09 -28.30 19.76
C ASP A 187 14.81 -28.39 18.26
N TYR A 188 14.79 -29.56 17.70
CA TYR A 188 14.54 -29.76 16.27
C TYR A 188 13.13 -29.35 15.87
N THR A 189 13.05 -28.65 14.71
CA THR A 189 11.77 -28.39 14.03
C THR A 189 11.12 -29.71 13.58
N THR A 190 9.89 -29.65 13.07
CA THR A 190 9.41 -30.72 12.18
C THR A 190 10.05 -30.60 10.79
N SER A 191 9.93 -31.59 9.94
CA SER A 191 10.25 -31.46 8.52
C SER A 191 9.21 -30.57 7.83
N ILE A 192 9.66 -29.80 6.84
CA ILE A 192 8.77 -28.97 6.02
C ILE A 192 8.60 -29.63 4.65
N PRO A 193 7.40 -29.87 4.14
CA PRO A 193 7.17 -30.57 2.90
C PRO A 193 7.70 -29.82 1.66
N ALA A 194 7.84 -30.53 0.56
CA ALA A 194 8.04 -29.97 -0.77
C ALA A 194 6.79 -29.21 -1.20
N TYR A 195 6.96 -28.18 -2.03
CA TYR A 195 5.86 -27.43 -2.63
C TYR A 195 6.24 -26.90 -4.01
N GLU A 196 5.24 -26.59 -4.84
CA GLU A 196 5.42 -25.91 -6.12
C GLU A 196 5.61 -24.42 -5.85
N ALA A 197 6.76 -23.86 -6.20
CA ALA A 197 7.06 -22.45 -5.94
C ALA A 197 6.50 -21.54 -7.04
N ASN A 198 7.01 -21.70 -8.27
CA ASN A 198 6.55 -20.97 -9.46
C ASN A 198 7.07 -21.67 -10.73
N GLU A 199 6.72 -21.14 -11.90
CA GLU A 199 7.13 -21.72 -13.20
C GLU A 199 8.65 -21.74 -13.40
N THR A 200 9.40 -20.79 -12.83
CA THR A 200 10.86 -20.70 -12.99
C THR A 200 11.60 -21.70 -12.13
N LEU A 201 11.19 -21.90 -10.88
CA LEU A 201 11.86 -22.78 -9.90
C LEU A 201 11.24 -24.17 -9.84
N GLY A 202 9.98 -24.32 -10.29
CA GLY A 202 9.23 -25.56 -10.19
C GLY A 202 9.07 -26.03 -8.74
N GLN A 203 9.13 -27.33 -8.54
CA GLN A 203 8.98 -27.94 -7.23
C GLN A 203 10.26 -27.80 -6.40
N LEU A 204 10.15 -27.13 -5.25
CA LEU A 204 11.21 -27.08 -4.25
C LEU A 204 11.12 -28.29 -3.32
N ALA A 205 12.25 -28.98 -3.14
CA ALA A 205 12.33 -30.14 -2.28
C ALA A 205 12.04 -29.78 -0.80
N GLY A 206 11.44 -30.72 -0.07
CA GLY A 206 11.18 -30.53 1.36
C GLY A 206 12.46 -30.38 2.17
N LEU A 207 12.35 -29.72 3.32
CA LEU A 207 13.45 -29.52 4.25
C LEU A 207 13.36 -30.50 5.44
N SER A 208 14.50 -31.10 5.78
CA SER A 208 14.60 -31.97 6.95
C SER A 208 14.50 -31.17 8.25
N LYS A 209 14.24 -31.88 9.36
CA LYS A 209 14.30 -31.29 10.70
C LYS A 209 15.62 -30.60 10.95
N VAL A 210 15.57 -29.41 11.57
CA VAL A 210 16.76 -28.62 11.90
C VAL A 210 16.70 -28.11 13.33
N LYS A 211 17.85 -27.92 13.93
CA LYS A 211 18.02 -27.17 15.18
C LYS A 211 18.74 -25.89 14.88
N PHE A 212 18.09 -24.76 15.16
CA PHE A 212 18.65 -23.44 14.88
C PHE A 212 19.78 -23.06 15.83
N ASP A 213 20.82 -22.43 15.29
CA ASP A 213 21.96 -21.94 16.08
C ASP A 213 21.73 -20.49 16.53
N TRP A 214 20.76 -20.33 17.46
CA TRP A 214 20.34 -19.02 17.97
C TRP A 214 21.48 -18.16 18.52
N ASN A 215 22.52 -18.77 19.07
CA ASN A 215 23.66 -18.07 19.66
C ASN A 215 24.58 -17.45 18.61
N ASN A 216 24.52 -17.91 17.37
CA ASN A 216 25.29 -17.38 16.24
C ASN A 216 24.46 -16.46 15.33
N MET A 217 23.21 -16.16 15.67
CA MET A 217 22.41 -15.16 15.00
C MET A 217 22.64 -13.78 15.65
N VAL A 218 23.31 -12.88 14.95
CA VAL A 218 23.56 -11.50 15.41
C VAL A 218 22.42 -10.57 15.00
N ASP A 219 22.34 -9.41 15.63
CA ASP A 219 21.26 -8.45 15.39
C ASP A 219 21.42 -7.72 14.06
N ARG A 220 22.65 -7.60 13.54
CA ARG A 220 22.95 -6.93 12.26
C ARG A 220 24.07 -7.68 11.52
N TYR A 221 23.98 -7.72 10.19
CA TYR A 221 24.97 -8.34 9.30
C TYR A 221 25.53 -7.29 8.34
N ASP A 222 26.50 -6.53 8.80
CA ASP A 222 27.22 -5.53 7.99
C ASP A 222 28.63 -6.03 7.63
N GLU A 223 29.63 -5.90 8.50
CA GLU A 223 30.99 -6.40 8.25
C GLU A 223 31.52 -7.24 9.42
N GLY A 224 32.40 -8.17 9.12
CA GLY A 224 33.12 -8.95 10.14
C GLY A 224 32.41 -10.18 10.67
N GLN A 225 31.23 -10.54 10.17
CA GLN A 225 30.53 -11.77 10.59
C GLN A 225 31.23 -13.02 10.06
N THR A 226 31.31 -14.02 10.94
CA THR A 226 31.83 -15.33 10.59
C THR A 226 30.90 -16.06 9.63
N GLU A 227 31.43 -17.00 8.84
CA GLU A 227 30.61 -17.88 8.00
C GLU A 227 29.53 -18.62 8.79
N ARG A 228 29.84 -19.03 10.04
CA ARG A 228 28.88 -19.68 10.92
C ARG A 228 27.69 -18.77 11.25
N GLN A 229 27.95 -17.49 11.52
CA GLN A 229 26.89 -16.51 11.80
C GLN A 229 26.02 -16.28 10.56
N ARG A 230 26.64 -16.09 9.37
CA ARG A 230 25.91 -15.97 8.10
C ARG A 230 25.03 -17.19 7.80
N LYS A 231 25.59 -18.40 7.96
CA LYS A 231 24.82 -19.64 7.76
C LYS A 231 23.68 -19.79 8.76
N ALA A 232 23.84 -19.32 10.00
CA ALA A 232 22.80 -19.41 11.01
C ALA A 232 21.55 -18.60 10.63
N VAL A 233 21.72 -17.34 10.20
CA VAL A 233 20.59 -16.51 9.76
C VAL A 233 19.99 -17.00 8.45
N ALA A 234 20.83 -17.35 7.48
CA ALA A 234 20.39 -17.88 6.18
C ALA A 234 19.56 -19.15 6.32
N GLN A 235 19.96 -20.05 7.25
CA GLN A 235 19.21 -21.26 7.53
C GLN A 235 17.82 -20.94 8.09
N LEU A 236 17.71 -20.02 9.03
CA LEU A 236 16.42 -19.61 9.57
C LEU A 236 15.52 -19.00 8.48
N LEU A 237 16.06 -18.06 7.68
CA LEU A 237 15.33 -17.44 6.58
C LEU A 237 14.87 -18.43 5.51
N ARG A 238 15.74 -19.40 5.15
CA ARG A 238 15.38 -20.45 4.21
C ARG A 238 14.23 -21.33 4.73
N TYR A 239 14.25 -21.68 6.03
CA TYR A 239 13.20 -22.49 6.65
C TYR A 239 11.90 -21.68 6.82
N CYS A 240 11.98 -20.39 7.17
CA CYS A 240 10.81 -19.52 7.20
C CYS A 240 10.17 -19.42 5.81
N GLY A 241 10.97 -19.15 4.77
CA GLY A 241 10.46 -19.05 3.40
C GLY A 241 9.83 -20.34 2.90
N GLN A 242 10.44 -21.52 3.18
CA GLN A 242 9.83 -22.80 2.86
C GLN A 242 8.51 -23.01 3.61
N GLY A 243 8.48 -22.64 4.90
CA GLY A 243 7.31 -22.80 5.76
C GLY A 243 6.10 -21.98 5.31
N VAL A 244 6.33 -20.81 4.73
CA VAL A 244 5.26 -19.96 4.21
C VAL A 244 4.95 -20.17 2.72
N MET A 245 5.57 -21.17 2.09
CA MET A 245 5.45 -21.49 0.65
C MET A 245 5.80 -20.25 -0.21
N MET A 246 7.01 -19.72 -0.01
CA MET A 246 7.50 -18.51 -0.66
C MET A 246 7.58 -18.68 -2.18
N ASP A 247 6.97 -17.78 -2.91
CA ASP A 247 7.20 -17.55 -4.33
C ASP A 247 8.50 -16.77 -4.49
N TYR A 248 9.60 -17.47 -4.72
CA TYR A 248 10.94 -16.89 -4.75
C TYR A 248 11.27 -16.26 -6.10
N ALA A 249 11.81 -15.01 -6.08
CA ALA A 249 12.34 -14.34 -7.25
C ALA A 249 13.61 -13.52 -6.91
N LEU A 250 14.32 -13.06 -7.95
CA LEU A 250 15.57 -12.32 -7.78
C LEU A 250 15.35 -10.90 -7.25
N ASP A 251 14.26 -10.27 -7.66
CA ASP A 251 13.92 -8.86 -7.41
C ASP A 251 12.78 -8.66 -6.40
N GLY A 252 12.12 -9.74 -5.97
CA GLY A 252 11.06 -9.65 -4.97
C GLY A 252 10.36 -10.99 -4.76
N SER A 253 10.58 -11.64 -3.61
CA SER A 253 9.90 -12.88 -3.23
C SER A 253 8.65 -12.60 -2.41
N ALA A 254 7.55 -13.30 -2.70
CA ALA A 254 6.23 -13.06 -2.12
C ALA A 254 5.67 -14.30 -1.40
N ALA A 255 4.91 -14.08 -0.34
CA ALA A 255 4.10 -15.10 0.31
C ALA A 255 2.89 -14.48 1.01
N TYR A 256 1.85 -15.27 1.23
CA TYR A 256 0.71 -14.82 2.02
C TYR A 256 1.06 -14.76 3.51
N THR A 257 0.81 -13.62 4.17
CA THR A 257 1.14 -13.44 5.59
C THR A 257 0.37 -14.38 6.52
N ASN A 258 -0.86 -14.80 6.15
CA ASN A 258 -1.61 -15.80 6.93
C ASN A 258 -0.86 -17.15 7.03
N ASN A 259 -0.02 -17.49 6.04
CA ASN A 259 0.81 -18.71 6.08
C ASN A 259 1.84 -18.69 7.23
N VAL A 260 2.19 -17.51 7.76
CA VAL A 260 3.08 -17.40 8.93
C VAL A 260 2.48 -18.10 10.15
N ALA A 261 1.19 -17.89 10.42
CA ALA A 261 0.52 -18.56 11.55
C ALA A 261 0.54 -20.08 11.40
N MET A 262 0.25 -20.59 10.21
CA MET A 262 0.33 -22.02 9.87
C MET A 262 1.75 -22.55 10.04
N ALA A 263 2.75 -21.87 9.49
CA ALA A 263 4.14 -22.31 9.55
C ALA A 263 4.68 -22.36 11.00
N LEU A 264 4.41 -21.30 11.78
CA LEU A 264 4.84 -21.22 13.18
C LEU A 264 4.28 -22.37 14.02
N ARG A 265 3.02 -22.72 13.83
CA ARG A 265 2.39 -23.83 14.57
C ARG A 265 2.84 -25.20 14.07
N ASN A 266 2.76 -25.46 12.77
CA ASN A 266 2.94 -26.79 12.20
C ASN A 266 4.41 -27.21 12.13
N TYR A 267 5.30 -26.26 11.86
CA TYR A 267 6.71 -26.59 11.63
C TYR A 267 7.63 -26.17 12.76
N PHE A 268 7.31 -25.08 13.47
CA PHE A 268 8.19 -24.53 14.48
C PHE A 268 7.67 -24.67 15.92
N GLY A 269 6.51 -25.32 16.11
CA GLY A 269 5.99 -25.69 17.42
C GLY A 269 5.66 -24.50 18.31
N TYR A 270 5.11 -23.42 17.72
CA TYR A 270 4.59 -22.26 18.47
C TYR A 270 3.22 -22.56 19.08
N ASP A 271 2.76 -21.66 19.96
CA ASP A 271 1.49 -21.79 20.69
C ASP A 271 0.29 -21.95 19.75
N VAL A 272 -0.68 -22.73 20.19
CA VAL A 272 -1.92 -23.01 19.44
C VAL A 272 -2.75 -21.75 19.13
N ASN A 273 -2.56 -20.67 19.88
CA ASN A 273 -3.25 -19.40 19.70
C ASN A 273 -2.58 -18.47 18.65
N THR A 274 -1.45 -18.88 18.07
CA THR A 274 -0.84 -18.14 16.96
C THR A 274 -1.78 -18.18 15.77
N ARG A 275 -2.28 -17.01 15.33
CA ARG A 275 -3.30 -16.90 14.30
C ARG A 275 -3.16 -15.58 13.52
N PHE A 276 -3.73 -15.55 12.32
CA PHE A 276 -3.84 -14.35 11.53
C PHE A 276 -5.18 -13.64 11.79
N GLU A 277 -5.15 -12.33 11.97
CA GLU A 277 -6.31 -11.46 12.12
C GLU A 277 -6.31 -10.40 11.04
N LYS A 278 -7.47 -10.13 10.43
CA LYS A 278 -7.65 -9.05 9.47
C LYS A 278 -8.03 -7.76 10.19
N ARG A 279 -7.44 -6.63 9.82
CA ARG A 279 -7.81 -5.31 10.33
C ARG A 279 -9.28 -4.99 10.11
N SER A 280 -9.79 -5.37 8.94
CA SER A 280 -11.18 -5.18 8.57
C SER A 280 -12.21 -5.85 9.49
N ASP A 281 -11.81 -6.83 10.28
CA ASP A 281 -12.70 -7.53 11.21
C ASP A 281 -12.84 -6.84 12.58
N TYR A 282 -12.19 -5.68 12.76
CA TYR A 282 -12.11 -4.97 14.03
C TYR A 282 -12.49 -3.50 13.87
N SER A 283 -13.08 -2.92 14.89
CA SER A 283 -13.13 -1.46 15.04
C SER A 283 -11.70 -0.89 15.19
N ALA A 284 -11.52 0.42 15.01
CA ALA A 284 -10.22 1.05 15.22
C ALA A 284 -9.70 0.82 16.64
N GLU A 285 -10.58 1.01 17.63
CA GLU A 285 -10.27 0.76 19.03
C GLU A 285 -9.99 -0.73 19.32
N GLY A 286 -10.80 -1.63 18.72
CA GLY A 286 -10.61 -3.08 18.85
C GLY A 286 -9.27 -3.54 18.29
N TRP A 287 -8.86 -2.99 17.15
CA TRP A 287 -7.58 -3.28 16.52
C TRP A 287 -6.40 -2.71 17.34
N ASP A 288 -6.49 -1.45 17.75
CA ASP A 288 -5.49 -0.81 18.61
C ASP A 288 -5.28 -1.62 19.90
N ASN A 289 -6.36 -1.98 20.58
CA ASN A 289 -6.33 -2.82 21.79
C ASN A 289 -5.72 -4.21 21.51
N LEU A 290 -6.02 -4.83 20.36
CA LEU A 290 -5.45 -6.13 19.99
C LEU A 290 -3.93 -6.02 19.88
N ILE A 291 -3.43 -5.10 19.05
CA ILE A 291 -1.98 -4.93 18.81
C ILE A 291 -1.26 -4.52 20.09
N TYR A 292 -1.80 -3.53 20.82
CA TYR A 292 -1.21 -3.10 22.08
C TYR A 292 -1.11 -4.23 23.10
N ASN A 293 -2.17 -5.05 23.26
CA ASN A 293 -2.16 -6.17 24.20
C ASN A 293 -1.17 -7.26 23.82
N GLU A 294 -0.93 -7.50 22.53
CA GLU A 294 0.14 -8.39 22.09
C GLU A 294 1.50 -7.90 22.60
N LEU A 295 1.83 -6.64 22.33
CA LEU A 295 3.09 -6.03 22.73
C LEU A 295 3.24 -5.98 24.24
N LYS A 296 2.19 -5.62 24.97
CA LYS A 296 2.15 -5.60 26.43
C LYS A 296 2.45 -6.97 27.06
N ASN A 297 2.05 -8.03 26.38
CA ASN A 297 2.35 -9.41 26.80
C ASN A 297 3.69 -9.94 26.27
N GLY A 298 4.56 -9.07 25.75
CA GLY A 298 5.87 -9.43 25.21
C GLY A 298 5.80 -10.23 23.91
N ARG A 299 4.73 -10.12 23.15
CA ARG A 299 4.55 -10.79 21.86
C ARG A 299 4.71 -9.78 20.71
N ALA A 300 5.83 -9.86 20.00
CA ALA A 300 6.03 -9.09 18.79
C ALA A 300 5.08 -9.59 17.70
N VAL A 301 4.59 -8.68 16.88
CA VAL A 301 3.56 -8.94 15.88
C VAL A 301 4.18 -8.93 14.49
N VAL A 302 3.92 -9.97 13.70
CA VAL A 302 4.17 -9.96 12.26
C VAL A 302 2.99 -9.24 11.60
N TYR A 303 3.24 -8.04 11.12
CA TYR A 303 2.23 -7.13 10.61
C TYR A 303 2.33 -7.02 9.09
N ALA A 304 1.20 -6.92 8.42
CA ALA A 304 1.15 -6.79 6.98
C ALA A 304 0.16 -5.73 6.53
N GLY A 305 0.40 -5.18 5.36
CA GLY A 305 -0.54 -4.39 4.61
C GLY A 305 -0.36 -4.65 3.12
N SER A 306 -1.42 -4.48 2.36
CA SER A 306 -1.40 -4.66 0.91
C SER A 306 -2.13 -3.53 0.20
N ASN A 307 -1.69 -3.27 -1.01
CA ASN A 307 -2.34 -2.38 -1.97
C ASN A 307 -2.27 -3.03 -3.36
N PRO A 308 -2.91 -2.48 -4.41
CA PRO A 308 -2.84 -3.03 -5.76
C PRO A 308 -1.43 -3.16 -6.35
N GLY A 309 -0.45 -2.47 -5.80
CA GLY A 309 0.97 -2.56 -6.20
C GLY A 309 1.75 -3.67 -5.49
N GLY A 310 1.13 -4.38 -4.53
CA GLY A 310 1.75 -5.48 -3.80
C GLY A 310 1.50 -5.45 -2.29
N GLY A 311 1.76 -6.58 -1.64
CA GLY A 311 1.68 -6.73 -0.20
C GLY A 311 3.07 -6.69 0.44
N HIS A 312 3.16 -6.15 1.65
CA HIS A 312 4.40 -6.08 2.41
C HIS A 312 4.18 -6.54 3.85
N CYS A 313 5.23 -7.17 4.41
CA CYS A 313 5.22 -7.71 5.74
C CYS A 313 6.40 -7.14 6.55
N PHE A 314 6.17 -6.81 7.81
CA PHE A 314 7.14 -6.19 8.70
C PHE A 314 6.83 -6.54 10.16
N VAL A 315 7.61 -6.05 11.10
CA VAL A 315 7.42 -6.32 12.52
C VAL A 315 6.92 -5.06 13.24
N CYS A 316 5.85 -5.21 14.03
CA CYS A 316 5.40 -4.23 15.00
C CYS A 316 5.76 -4.74 16.39
N ASP A 317 6.56 -3.98 17.18
CA ASP A 317 7.18 -4.53 18.37
C ASP A 317 7.38 -3.55 19.53
N GLY A 318 6.83 -2.34 19.44
CA GLY A 318 6.91 -1.35 20.54
C GLY A 318 5.82 -0.31 20.45
N TYR A 319 5.68 0.51 21.51
CA TYR A 319 4.69 1.59 21.59
C TYR A 319 5.23 2.76 22.41
N ASP A 320 5.14 3.98 21.91
CA ASP A 320 5.79 5.15 22.50
C ASP A 320 5.02 5.86 23.63
N GLY A 321 3.81 5.39 23.96
CA GLY A 321 2.95 6.03 24.93
C GLY A 321 2.08 7.18 24.42
N GLN A 322 2.18 7.52 23.12
CA GLN A 322 1.46 8.63 22.49
C GLN A 322 0.69 8.21 21.21
N GLY A 323 0.43 6.90 21.07
CA GLY A 323 -0.32 6.36 19.94
C GLY A 323 0.53 6.02 18.72
N TYR A 324 1.85 5.93 18.88
CA TYR A 324 2.75 5.50 17.80
C TYR A 324 3.33 4.12 18.11
N TYR A 325 3.25 3.24 17.15
CA TYR A 325 3.78 1.89 17.21
C TYR A 325 5.15 1.83 16.56
N HIS A 326 6.10 1.15 17.21
CA HIS A 326 7.40 0.91 16.62
C HIS A 326 7.30 -0.12 15.50
N ILE A 327 7.82 0.24 14.34
CA ILE A 327 7.83 -0.57 13.12
C ILE A 327 9.28 -0.85 12.73
N ASN A 328 9.60 -2.15 12.62
CA ASN A 328 10.83 -2.64 12.03
C ASN A 328 10.51 -3.18 10.63
N TRP A 329 10.95 -2.45 9.62
CA TRP A 329 10.59 -2.69 8.22
C TRP A 329 11.24 -3.93 7.61
N GLY A 330 12.23 -4.56 8.27
CA GLY A 330 12.98 -5.68 7.71
C GLY A 330 13.91 -5.26 6.56
N TRP A 331 14.53 -4.09 6.70
CA TRP A 331 15.40 -3.46 5.70
C TRP A 331 16.71 -2.98 6.33
N GLY A 332 17.43 -3.92 6.96
CA GLY A 332 18.69 -3.60 7.65
C GLY A 332 18.58 -2.61 8.81
N GLY A 333 17.35 -2.35 9.31
CA GLY A 333 17.06 -1.36 10.32
C GLY A 333 16.92 0.07 9.79
N TYR A 334 17.02 0.28 8.48
CA TYR A 334 16.89 1.61 7.89
C TYR A 334 15.47 2.15 8.06
N CYS A 335 15.38 3.38 8.56
CA CYS A 335 14.14 4.07 8.88
C CYS A 335 13.14 3.31 9.77
N ASN A 336 13.62 2.37 10.60
CA ASN A 336 12.82 1.89 11.71
C ASN A 336 12.40 3.07 12.57
N GLY A 337 11.16 3.07 13.05
CA GLY A 337 10.65 4.23 13.78
C GLY A 337 9.24 3.99 14.31
N TYR A 338 8.60 5.06 14.71
CA TYR A 338 7.29 5.05 15.34
C TYR A 338 6.25 5.67 14.41
N PHE A 339 5.17 4.94 14.14
CA PHE A 339 4.18 5.32 13.14
C PHE A 339 2.75 5.09 13.67
N LYS A 340 1.81 5.91 13.22
CA LYS A 340 0.37 5.66 13.41
C LYS A 340 -0.05 4.45 12.59
N LEU A 341 -0.91 3.59 13.13
CA LEU A 341 -1.47 2.46 12.37
C LEU A 341 -2.57 2.90 11.38
N GLY A 342 -3.07 4.12 11.50
CA GLY A 342 -4.01 4.77 10.59
C GLY A 342 -4.13 6.25 10.94
N VAL A 343 -4.59 7.08 10.01
CA VAL A 343 -4.66 8.55 10.17
C VAL A 343 -6.08 9.01 10.47
N LEU A 344 -7.08 8.31 9.98
CA LEU A 344 -8.48 8.68 10.10
C LEU A 344 -9.25 7.77 11.05
N ASN A 345 -10.14 8.38 11.82
CA ASN A 345 -11.29 7.70 12.43
C ASN A 345 -12.55 8.13 11.66
N PRO A 346 -13.33 7.20 11.15
CA PRO A 346 -14.65 7.53 10.63
C PRO A 346 -15.51 8.09 11.76
N LYS A 347 -16.33 9.08 11.46
CA LYS A 347 -17.34 9.59 12.38
C LYS A 347 -18.31 8.47 12.77
N GLY A 348 -18.34 8.18 14.04
CA GLY A 348 -19.45 7.44 14.68
C GLY A 348 -19.40 5.92 14.67
N GLY A 349 -18.41 5.26 14.10
CA GLY A 349 -18.47 3.82 13.93
C GLY A 349 -17.24 2.99 14.29
N GLY A 350 -16.13 3.58 14.68
CA GLY A 350 -15.01 2.81 15.24
C GLY A 350 -14.27 1.90 14.24
N THR A 351 -14.26 2.18 12.96
CA THR A 351 -13.36 1.54 12.01
C THR A 351 -12.38 2.59 11.51
N GLY A 352 -11.09 2.43 11.81
CA GLY A 352 -10.04 3.21 11.19
C GLY A 352 -10.08 2.93 9.70
N SER A 353 -10.66 3.82 8.96
CA SER A 353 -10.77 3.69 7.53
C SER A 353 -9.65 4.44 6.84
N SER A 354 -8.99 3.78 5.93
CA SER A 354 -8.43 4.44 4.80
C SER A 354 -9.53 4.54 3.77
N THR A 355 -9.78 5.72 3.28
CA THR A 355 -10.73 5.99 2.20
C THR A 355 -10.07 5.89 0.83
N SER A 356 -8.81 5.49 0.79
CA SER A 356 -8.08 5.38 -0.47
C SER A 356 -8.32 4.05 -1.14
N ASN A 357 -8.39 4.09 -2.45
CA ASN A 357 -8.44 2.96 -3.35
C ASN A 357 -7.33 1.93 -3.16
N CYS A 358 -6.30 2.33 -2.46
CA CYS A 358 -5.13 1.56 -2.16
C CYS A 358 -4.90 1.54 -0.66
N GLY A 359 -5.96 1.70 0.14
CA GLY A 359 -5.90 1.81 1.58
C GLY A 359 -5.14 0.70 2.23
N TYR A 360 -3.84 0.94 2.37
CA TYR A 360 -2.94 0.05 3.07
C TYR A 360 -3.49 -0.31 4.45
N SER A 361 -4.19 0.63 5.08
CA SER A 361 -4.82 0.47 6.38
C SER A 361 -6.03 -0.48 6.37
N MET A 362 -6.80 -0.53 5.29
CA MET A 362 -7.94 -1.45 5.18
C MET A 362 -7.54 -2.88 4.85
N SER A 363 -6.49 -3.04 4.05
CA SER A 363 -5.91 -4.34 3.73
C SER A 363 -4.84 -4.80 4.74
N GLN A 364 -4.82 -4.20 5.93
CA GLN A 364 -3.90 -4.61 7.00
C GLN A 364 -4.34 -5.93 7.63
N GLY A 365 -3.34 -6.68 8.08
CA GLY A 365 -3.52 -7.88 8.87
C GLY A 365 -2.34 -8.11 9.80
N ALA A 366 -2.50 -8.96 10.77
CA ALA A 366 -1.47 -9.24 11.76
C ALA A 366 -1.48 -10.70 12.18
N VAL A 367 -0.31 -11.29 12.33
CA VAL A 367 -0.16 -12.58 13.01
C VAL A 367 0.10 -12.28 14.49
N VAL A 368 -0.85 -12.70 15.31
CA VAL A 368 -0.90 -12.47 16.75
C VAL A 368 -0.79 -13.79 17.53
N GLY A 369 -0.61 -13.71 18.85
CA GLY A 369 -0.44 -14.89 19.69
C GLY A 369 0.90 -15.60 19.49
N ILE A 370 1.92 -14.94 18.93
CA ILE A 370 3.23 -15.53 18.65
C ILE A 370 4.02 -15.67 19.95
N GLN A 371 4.00 -16.85 20.53
CA GLN A 371 4.72 -17.18 21.76
C GLN A 371 5.10 -18.65 21.81
N LYS A 372 6.00 -19.00 22.73
CA LYS A 372 6.31 -20.39 23.03
C LYS A 372 5.07 -21.12 23.53
N PRO A 373 4.96 -22.44 23.32
CA PRO A 373 3.79 -23.18 23.78
C PRO A 373 3.55 -22.99 25.27
N THR A 374 2.32 -22.61 25.61
CA THR A 374 1.88 -22.43 27.00
C THR A 374 1.30 -23.70 27.63
N GLY A 375 1.13 -24.75 26.81
CA GLY A 375 0.42 -25.96 27.20
C GLY A 375 -1.10 -25.80 27.20
N GLN A 376 -1.63 -24.66 26.76
CA GLN A 376 -3.06 -24.49 26.55
C GLN A 376 -3.51 -25.27 25.32
N THR A 377 -4.70 -25.84 25.41
CA THR A 377 -5.37 -26.56 24.32
C THR A 377 -6.56 -25.81 23.76
N ASP A 378 -6.95 -24.70 24.40
CA ASP A 378 -8.07 -23.85 23.98
C ASP A 378 -7.64 -22.95 22.81
N GLU A 379 -7.84 -23.42 21.62
CA GLU A 379 -7.51 -22.70 20.40
C GLU A 379 -8.52 -21.61 20.08
N ARG A 380 -8.04 -20.41 19.75
CA ARG A 380 -8.88 -19.28 19.39
C ARG A 380 -9.05 -19.14 17.88
N ARG A 381 -9.37 -20.24 17.20
CA ARG A 381 -9.66 -20.22 15.76
C ARG A 381 -11.13 -20.06 15.47
N THR A 382 -11.44 -19.21 14.51
CA THR A 382 -12.78 -18.98 13.98
C THR A 382 -12.75 -18.94 12.46
N LEU A 383 -13.91 -19.17 11.84
CA LEU A 383 -14.07 -18.96 10.40
C LEU A 383 -14.21 -17.45 10.10
N SER A 384 -13.81 -17.03 8.92
CA SER A 384 -14.10 -15.68 8.40
C SER A 384 -15.48 -15.70 7.73
N LEU A 385 -16.25 -14.63 7.92
CA LEU A 385 -17.48 -14.41 7.17
C LEU A 385 -17.12 -13.96 5.75
N SER A 386 -17.67 -14.60 4.74
CA SER A 386 -17.49 -14.24 3.35
C SER A 386 -18.74 -13.59 2.76
N ASP A 387 -19.94 -14.04 3.20
CA ASP A 387 -21.21 -13.50 2.75
C ASP A 387 -22.28 -13.62 3.85
N LEU A 388 -23.25 -12.71 3.84
CA LEU A 388 -24.41 -12.69 4.74
C LEU A 388 -25.65 -12.19 4.01
N SER A 389 -26.57 -13.08 3.69
CA SER A 389 -27.76 -12.79 2.89
C SER A 389 -29.05 -13.28 3.53
N CYS A 390 -30.19 -12.85 3.01
CA CYS A 390 -31.52 -13.28 3.44
C CYS A 390 -32.42 -13.55 2.23
N GLU A 391 -32.92 -14.76 2.14
CA GLU A 391 -33.91 -15.16 1.13
C GLU A 391 -35.25 -15.49 1.78
N GLY A 392 -36.25 -14.65 1.56
CA GLY A 392 -37.53 -14.79 2.26
C GLY A 392 -37.35 -14.67 3.78
N HIS A 393 -37.60 -15.74 4.53
CA HIS A 393 -37.33 -15.82 5.97
C HIS A 393 -36.16 -16.72 6.33
N THR A 394 -35.24 -16.98 5.38
CA THR A 394 -34.03 -17.76 5.61
C THR A 394 -32.81 -16.87 5.61
N LEU A 395 -32.08 -16.82 6.73
CA LEU A 395 -30.79 -16.16 6.82
C LEU A 395 -29.69 -17.11 6.36
N ASN A 396 -28.80 -16.65 5.49
CA ASN A 396 -27.67 -17.40 4.99
C ASN A 396 -26.37 -16.69 5.41
N ALA A 397 -25.43 -17.45 5.97
CA ALA A 397 -24.10 -16.96 6.29
C ALA A 397 -23.06 -17.91 5.68
N LYS A 398 -22.22 -17.41 4.78
CA LYS A 398 -21.13 -18.16 4.14
C LYS A 398 -19.82 -17.90 4.89
N TYR A 399 -19.19 -18.97 5.31
CA TYR A 399 -17.96 -18.97 6.09
C TYR A 399 -16.83 -19.56 5.29
N VAL A 400 -15.64 -19.03 5.44
CA VAL A 400 -14.41 -19.51 4.82
C VAL A 400 -13.36 -19.79 5.91
N ASN A 401 -12.69 -20.93 5.84
CA ASN A 401 -11.56 -21.20 6.71
C ASN A 401 -10.31 -20.48 6.18
N ARG A 402 -10.01 -19.29 6.68
CA ARG A 402 -8.81 -18.52 6.36
C ARG A 402 -7.68 -18.70 7.39
N THR A 403 -7.80 -19.66 8.32
CA THR A 403 -6.83 -19.85 9.41
C THR A 403 -5.51 -20.48 8.96
N GLY A 404 -5.46 -21.04 7.76
CA GLY A 404 -4.32 -21.81 7.25
C GLY A 404 -4.21 -23.25 7.79
N LEU A 405 -5.13 -23.65 8.68
CA LEU A 405 -5.17 -24.97 9.32
C LEU A 405 -6.55 -25.61 9.15
N ASP A 406 -6.60 -26.92 8.93
CA ASP A 406 -7.82 -27.69 8.99
C ASP A 406 -8.40 -27.75 10.41
N GLY A 407 -9.66 -28.05 10.53
CA GLY A 407 -10.32 -28.25 11.84
C GLY A 407 -11.81 -28.47 11.74
N THR A 408 -12.38 -28.94 12.84
CA THR A 408 -13.84 -29.03 12.98
C THR A 408 -14.36 -27.77 13.64
N PHE A 409 -15.23 -27.05 12.94
CA PHE A 409 -15.81 -25.80 13.41
C PHE A 409 -17.30 -25.96 13.69
N LEU A 410 -17.76 -25.31 14.76
CA LEU A 410 -19.16 -25.01 14.98
C LEU A 410 -19.43 -23.62 14.39
N TYR A 411 -20.45 -23.51 13.53
CA TYR A 411 -20.75 -22.29 12.78
C TYR A 411 -22.26 -22.08 12.65
N GLY A 412 -22.70 -20.84 12.52
CA GLY A 412 -24.12 -20.50 12.41
C GLY A 412 -24.42 -19.08 12.91
N PHE A 413 -25.53 -18.89 13.63
CA PHE A 413 -25.94 -17.59 14.16
C PHE A 413 -26.00 -17.59 15.68
N ALA A 414 -25.44 -16.53 16.27
CA ALA A 414 -25.70 -16.11 17.65
C ALA A 414 -26.78 -15.04 17.63
N TYR A 415 -27.75 -15.10 18.57
CA TYR A 415 -28.83 -14.14 18.62
C TYR A 415 -29.23 -13.76 20.03
N GLN A 416 -29.71 -12.53 20.18
CA GLN A 416 -30.24 -11.99 21.43
C GLN A 416 -31.28 -10.90 21.15
N LEU A 417 -32.06 -10.48 22.17
CA LEU A 417 -32.92 -9.30 22.05
C LEU A 417 -32.06 -8.06 21.73
N ALA A 418 -32.54 -7.16 20.90
CA ALA A 418 -31.83 -5.97 20.44
C ALA A 418 -31.51 -4.99 21.57
N ASP A 419 -32.31 -4.99 22.64
CA ASP A 419 -32.12 -4.18 23.85
C ASP A 419 -31.36 -4.90 24.96
N ALA A 420 -30.86 -6.11 24.72
CA ALA A 420 -30.10 -6.86 25.70
C ALA A 420 -28.74 -6.19 26.03
N ASN A 421 -28.56 -5.84 27.29
CA ASN A 421 -27.30 -5.27 27.81
C ASN A 421 -26.30 -6.34 28.26
N SER A 422 -26.34 -7.54 27.73
CA SER A 422 -25.49 -8.66 28.12
C SER A 422 -24.80 -9.31 26.92
N ASN A 423 -23.59 -9.84 27.14
CA ASN A 423 -22.89 -10.68 26.14
C ASN A 423 -23.37 -12.15 26.16
N SER A 424 -24.61 -12.39 26.56
CA SER A 424 -25.18 -13.74 26.63
C SER A 424 -26.04 -14.01 25.40
N TYR A 425 -25.45 -14.70 24.44
CA TYR A 425 -26.14 -15.07 23.18
C TYR A 425 -26.70 -16.47 23.26
N LYS A 426 -27.88 -16.67 22.64
CA LYS A 426 -28.34 -17.98 22.21
C LYS A 426 -27.71 -18.30 20.86
N VAL A 427 -27.46 -19.56 20.53
CA VAL A 427 -26.84 -19.95 19.26
C VAL A 427 -27.67 -21.00 18.52
N ARG A 428 -27.70 -20.89 17.19
CA ARG A 428 -28.08 -21.91 16.24
C ARG A 428 -26.84 -22.27 15.43
N LYS A 429 -26.45 -23.55 15.44
CA LYS A 429 -25.15 -23.94 14.88
C LYS A 429 -25.17 -25.38 14.37
N GLU A 430 -24.27 -25.65 13.45
CA GLU A 430 -23.88 -26.96 12.96
C GLU A 430 -22.39 -27.18 13.16
N SER A 431 -21.93 -28.40 12.88
CA SER A 431 -20.51 -28.78 12.94
C SER A 431 -20.03 -29.23 11.55
N VAL A 432 -18.85 -28.78 11.15
CA VAL A 432 -18.21 -29.16 9.90
C VAL A 432 -16.69 -29.28 10.06
N PHE A 433 -16.11 -30.31 9.47
CA PHE A 433 -14.67 -30.35 9.24
C PHE A 433 -14.36 -29.55 7.96
N LEU A 434 -13.46 -28.56 8.06
CA LEU A 434 -13.18 -27.64 6.96
C LEU A 434 -11.65 -27.49 6.80
N GLU A 435 -11.16 -27.83 5.63
CA GLU A 435 -9.77 -27.57 5.22
C GLU A 435 -9.54 -26.08 4.98
N PRO A 436 -8.27 -25.63 4.97
CA PRO A 436 -7.94 -24.24 4.63
C PRO A 436 -8.52 -23.83 3.27
N PHE A 437 -9.06 -22.61 3.22
CA PHE A 437 -9.66 -21.96 2.05
C PHE A 437 -10.97 -22.55 1.54
N TYR A 438 -11.47 -23.65 2.14
CA TYR A 438 -12.81 -24.13 1.83
C TYR A 438 -13.89 -23.31 2.54
N SER A 439 -15.03 -23.24 1.90
CA SER A 439 -16.21 -22.49 2.40
C SER A 439 -17.38 -23.39 2.70
N ILE A 440 -18.27 -22.92 3.58
CA ILE A 440 -19.53 -23.56 3.92
C ILE A 440 -20.58 -22.50 4.17
N THR A 441 -21.82 -22.76 3.82
CA THR A 441 -22.96 -21.87 4.12
C THR A 441 -23.84 -22.49 5.20
N TYR A 442 -24.23 -21.66 6.17
CA TYR A 442 -25.24 -21.99 7.15
C TYR A 442 -26.55 -21.28 6.80
N SER A 443 -27.63 -22.03 6.69
CA SER A 443 -28.98 -21.48 6.41
C SER A 443 -29.86 -21.64 7.64
N LEU A 444 -30.42 -20.54 8.13
CA LEU A 444 -31.33 -20.51 9.29
C LEU A 444 -32.74 -20.13 8.86
N ASP A 445 -33.65 -21.08 8.96
CA ASP A 445 -35.08 -20.81 8.79
C ASP A 445 -35.64 -20.11 10.05
N LEU A 446 -36.01 -18.85 9.90
CA LEU A 446 -36.55 -18.02 10.98
C LEU A 446 -37.95 -18.42 11.39
N ASP A 447 -38.78 -18.96 10.49
CA ASP A 447 -40.13 -19.42 10.81
C ASP A 447 -40.10 -20.63 11.76
N ALA A 448 -39.06 -21.46 11.65
CA ALA A 448 -38.84 -22.58 12.55
C ALA A 448 -38.40 -22.14 13.97
N MET A 449 -37.98 -20.86 14.17
CA MET A 449 -37.44 -20.38 15.45
C MET A 449 -38.56 -20.22 16.52
N SER A 450 -39.76 -19.84 16.14
CA SER A 450 -40.92 -19.63 17.06
C SER A 450 -40.55 -18.80 18.30
N LEU A 451 -39.80 -17.70 18.13
CA LEU A 451 -39.41 -16.85 19.25
C LEU A 451 -40.54 -16.01 19.80
N ASP A 452 -40.45 -15.63 21.06
CA ASP A 452 -41.44 -14.72 21.70
C ASP A 452 -41.36 -13.34 21.04
N ASP A 453 -42.47 -12.57 21.21
CA ASP A 453 -42.58 -11.23 20.65
C ASP A 453 -41.37 -10.34 21.08
N GLY A 454 -40.79 -9.69 20.12
CA GLY A 454 -39.62 -8.85 20.35
C GLY A 454 -38.77 -8.65 19.09
N VAL A 455 -37.75 -7.81 19.21
CA VAL A 455 -36.79 -7.55 18.16
C VAL A 455 -35.47 -8.24 18.56
N TYR A 456 -34.96 -9.08 17.68
CA TYR A 456 -33.74 -9.86 17.91
C TYR A 456 -32.66 -9.52 16.88
N ASN A 457 -31.42 -9.40 17.34
CA ASN A 457 -30.29 -9.30 16.47
C ASN A 457 -29.63 -10.67 16.26
N PHE A 458 -29.42 -11.04 14.99
CA PHE A 458 -28.80 -12.29 14.55
C PHE A 458 -27.43 -11.99 13.98
N TYR A 459 -26.39 -12.46 14.64
CA TYR A 459 -24.98 -12.25 14.26
C TYR A 459 -24.36 -13.55 13.74
N PRO A 460 -23.57 -13.52 12.66
CA PRO A 460 -22.74 -14.65 12.29
C PRO A 460 -21.85 -15.10 13.46
N TYR A 461 -21.69 -16.42 13.60
CA TYR A 461 -21.01 -17.02 14.74
C TYR A 461 -20.14 -18.19 14.31
N SER A 462 -18.91 -18.28 14.81
CA SER A 462 -18.10 -19.46 14.67
C SER A 462 -17.16 -19.70 15.85
N ILE A 463 -16.78 -20.99 16.03
CA ILE A 463 -15.82 -21.43 17.05
C ILE A 463 -15.19 -22.75 16.57
N LEU A 464 -13.91 -22.98 16.88
CA LEU A 464 -13.31 -24.31 16.74
C LEU A 464 -13.95 -25.25 17.77
N GLU A 465 -14.36 -26.45 17.35
CA GLU A 465 -15.00 -27.43 18.23
C GLU A 465 -14.07 -27.83 19.39
N GLY A 466 -14.64 -27.94 20.59
CA GLY A 466 -13.89 -28.23 21.81
C GLY A 466 -13.23 -27.03 22.47
N CYS A 467 -13.28 -25.85 21.87
CA CYS A 467 -12.76 -24.61 22.43
C CYS A 467 -13.85 -23.81 23.15
N SER A 468 -13.44 -23.00 24.13
CA SER A 468 -14.35 -22.15 24.89
C SER A 468 -14.47 -20.74 24.28
N TRP A 469 -13.47 -20.32 23.52
CA TRP A 469 -13.47 -19.01 22.87
C TRP A 469 -14.22 -19.05 21.54
N TYR A 470 -15.14 -18.13 21.34
CA TYR A 470 -15.92 -17.98 20.13
C TYR A 470 -15.91 -16.54 19.65
N ARG A 471 -16.24 -16.37 18.39
CA ARG A 471 -16.41 -15.06 17.80
C ARG A 471 -17.85 -14.89 17.33
N VAL A 472 -18.48 -13.82 17.83
CA VAL A 472 -19.70 -13.26 17.27
C VAL A 472 -19.26 -12.12 16.35
N MET A 473 -19.49 -12.25 15.05
CA MET A 473 -18.95 -11.37 14.02
C MET A 473 -19.80 -10.09 13.87
N GLY A 474 -20.08 -9.42 14.99
CA GLY A 474 -20.89 -8.20 15.03
C GLY A 474 -20.10 -6.90 15.10
N ASP A 475 -18.76 -6.96 15.23
CA ASP A 475 -17.91 -5.76 15.35
C ASP A 475 -18.01 -4.83 14.15
N ARG A 476 -18.33 -5.36 12.99
CA ARG A 476 -18.54 -4.60 11.74
C ARG A 476 -20.03 -4.27 11.49
N LYS A 477 -20.87 -4.49 12.47
CA LYS A 477 -22.33 -4.28 12.37
C LYS A 477 -23.03 -5.05 11.23
N LYS A 478 -22.39 -6.09 10.69
CA LYS A 478 -23.03 -7.00 9.72
C LYS A 478 -23.89 -8.01 10.46
N TYR A 479 -25.19 -7.76 10.52
CA TYR A 479 -26.15 -8.64 11.17
C TYR A 479 -27.57 -8.40 10.65
N TYR A 480 -28.47 -9.34 10.93
CA TYR A 480 -29.90 -9.15 10.69
C TYR A 480 -30.63 -8.84 11.98
N GLN A 481 -31.51 -7.83 11.94
CA GLN A 481 -32.46 -7.55 12.97
C GLN A 481 -33.82 -8.09 12.54
N VAL A 482 -34.44 -8.95 13.36
CA VAL A 482 -35.69 -9.63 13.05
C VAL A 482 -36.70 -9.33 14.13
N GLU A 483 -37.89 -8.80 13.75
CA GLU A 483 -39.01 -8.59 14.64
C GLU A 483 -39.92 -9.83 14.60
N PHE A 484 -40.22 -10.39 15.77
CA PHE A 484 -41.20 -11.45 15.96
C PHE A 484 -42.42 -10.90 16.64
N SER A 485 -43.62 -11.31 16.14
CA SER A 485 -44.94 -11.02 16.78
C SER A 485 -45.87 -12.20 16.57
N GLY A 486 -46.49 -12.67 17.64
CA GLY A 486 -47.30 -13.90 17.62
C GLY A 486 -46.47 -15.13 17.23
N LYS A 487 -45.17 -15.15 17.56
CA LYS A 487 -44.17 -16.17 17.19
C LYS A 487 -43.96 -16.32 15.68
N GLN A 488 -44.31 -15.31 14.91
CA GLN A 488 -44.04 -15.24 13.47
C GLN A 488 -43.09 -14.10 13.14
N VAL A 489 -42.31 -14.26 12.08
CA VAL A 489 -41.46 -13.20 11.53
C VAL A 489 -42.35 -12.09 10.99
N LYS A 490 -42.18 -10.86 11.44
CA LYS A 490 -42.91 -9.68 11.02
C LYS A 490 -42.07 -8.80 10.09
N SER A 491 -40.82 -8.62 10.43
CA SER A 491 -39.87 -7.85 9.59
C SER A 491 -38.46 -8.35 9.76
N ILE A 492 -37.67 -8.23 8.72
CA ILE A 492 -36.24 -8.54 8.68
C ILE A 492 -35.54 -7.32 8.13
N THR A 493 -34.46 -6.91 8.81
CA THR A 493 -33.67 -5.75 8.46
C THR A 493 -32.19 -6.10 8.52
N TYR A 494 -31.51 -5.89 7.41
CA TYR A 494 -30.05 -6.03 7.36
C TYR A 494 -29.37 -4.79 7.95
N HIS A 495 -28.29 -5.00 8.67
CA HIS A 495 -27.40 -3.97 9.17
C HIS A 495 -25.95 -4.25 8.71
N PRO A 496 -25.20 -3.21 8.28
CA PRO A 496 -25.63 -1.81 8.19
C PRO A 496 -26.67 -1.60 7.09
N ARG A 497 -27.58 -0.69 7.30
CA ARG A 497 -28.54 -0.21 6.29
C ARG A 497 -27.87 0.82 5.39
N ALA A 498 -26.81 0.44 4.73
CA ALA A 498 -26.22 1.30 3.72
C ALA A 498 -27.22 1.55 2.59
N SER A 499 -27.27 2.78 2.11
CA SER A 499 -28.01 3.16 0.91
C SER A 499 -27.01 3.71 -0.10
N LEU A 500 -26.29 2.79 -0.72
CA LEU A 500 -25.20 3.09 -1.63
C LEU A 500 -25.74 3.46 -3.01
N LEU A 501 -25.19 4.52 -3.59
CA LEU A 501 -25.47 4.97 -4.94
C LEU A 501 -24.14 5.08 -5.70
N ILE A 502 -24.07 4.39 -6.84
CA ILE A 502 -22.96 4.57 -7.77
C ILE A 502 -23.27 5.80 -8.63
N ASN A 503 -22.71 6.94 -8.25
CA ASN A 503 -22.96 8.23 -8.91
C ASN A 503 -22.35 8.29 -10.30
N SER A 504 -21.16 7.69 -10.46
CA SER A 504 -20.49 7.57 -11.76
C SER A 504 -19.59 6.35 -11.80
N LEU A 505 -19.46 5.77 -12.97
CA LEU A 505 -18.46 4.79 -13.32
C LEU A 505 -17.91 5.16 -14.69
N GLU A 506 -16.61 5.39 -14.77
CA GLU A 506 -15.95 5.76 -16.02
C GLU A 506 -14.67 4.93 -16.21
N CYS A 507 -14.52 4.32 -17.38
CA CYS A 507 -13.25 3.75 -17.80
C CYS A 507 -12.34 4.90 -18.27
N VAL A 508 -11.40 5.28 -17.45
CA VAL A 508 -10.45 6.38 -17.71
C VAL A 508 -9.16 5.92 -18.40
N GLY A 509 -9.00 4.62 -18.56
CA GLY A 509 -7.88 4.01 -19.27
C GLY A 509 -7.91 4.22 -20.78
N ASN A 510 -6.94 3.65 -21.47
CA ASN A 510 -6.76 3.78 -22.91
C ASN A 510 -7.73 2.94 -23.77
N LYS A 511 -8.54 2.10 -23.12
CA LYS A 511 -9.57 1.22 -23.73
C LYS A 511 -9.03 0.25 -24.79
N ILE A 512 -7.83 -0.28 -24.54
CA ILE A 512 -7.12 -1.17 -25.47
C ILE A 512 -7.12 -2.59 -24.93
N VAL A 513 -7.32 -3.55 -25.84
CA VAL A 513 -7.29 -4.98 -25.50
C VAL A 513 -5.92 -5.41 -24.96
N ASN A 514 -5.93 -6.33 -23.98
CA ASN A 514 -4.77 -6.87 -23.27
C ASN A 514 -3.95 -5.83 -22.48
N GLN A 515 -4.55 -4.69 -22.17
CA GLN A 515 -3.94 -3.70 -21.28
C GLN A 515 -4.84 -3.43 -20.08
N PRO A 516 -4.29 -3.19 -18.87
CA PRO A 516 -5.07 -2.80 -17.71
C PRO A 516 -5.84 -1.51 -17.97
N GLN A 517 -7.12 -1.52 -17.68
CA GLN A 517 -8.02 -0.37 -17.78
C GLN A 517 -8.38 0.09 -16.38
N GLU A 518 -8.18 1.34 -16.08
CA GLU A 518 -8.66 1.97 -14.86
C GLU A 518 -10.15 2.29 -14.99
N VAL A 519 -10.92 1.93 -13.98
CA VAL A 519 -12.35 2.22 -13.86
C VAL A 519 -12.54 3.11 -12.63
N ALA A 520 -12.67 4.41 -12.87
CA ALA A 520 -12.98 5.36 -11.81
C ALA A 520 -14.46 5.23 -11.41
N VAL A 521 -14.71 5.07 -10.13
CA VAL A 521 -16.07 4.97 -9.56
C VAL A 521 -16.26 6.04 -8.50
N THR A 522 -17.47 6.63 -8.47
CA THR A 522 -17.89 7.55 -7.41
C THR A 522 -19.11 6.95 -6.73
N ILE A 523 -19.02 6.76 -5.42
CA ILE A 523 -20.03 6.09 -4.61
C ILE A 523 -20.47 7.03 -3.49
N SER A 524 -21.77 7.21 -3.30
CA SER A 524 -22.32 7.91 -2.14
C SER A 524 -23.17 6.99 -1.29
N ASN A 525 -23.33 7.32 0.00
CA ASN A 525 -24.10 6.56 0.96
C ASN A 525 -25.09 7.46 1.69
N ASN A 526 -26.39 7.21 1.53
CA ASN A 526 -27.47 7.91 2.22
C ASN A 526 -28.06 7.10 3.39
N GLY A 527 -27.45 5.97 3.71
CA GLY A 527 -27.87 5.07 4.79
C GLY A 527 -26.89 5.02 5.95
N GLU A 528 -26.87 3.91 6.68
CA GLU A 528 -25.86 3.65 7.72
C GLU A 528 -24.46 3.51 7.11
N GLU A 529 -23.43 3.75 7.91
CA GLU A 529 -22.02 3.61 7.50
C GLU A 529 -21.77 2.25 6.83
N TYR A 530 -21.14 2.29 5.67
CA TYR A 530 -20.64 1.12 4.95
C TYR A 530 -19.12 1.09 4.99
N SER A 531 -18.56 -0.04 5.34
CA SER A 531 -17.10 -0.22 5.39
C SER A 531 -16.78 -1.67 5.02
N ASP A 532 -16.85 -1.96 3.72
CA ASP A 532 -16.60 -3.30 3.18
C ASP A 532 -16.14 -3.26 1.73
N GLU A 533 -16.06 -4.43 1.11
CA GLU A 533 -15.54 -4.62 -0.23
C GLU A 533 -16.59 -4.22 -1.28
N PHE A 534 -16.10 -3.59 -2.35
CA PHE A 534 -16.81 -3.40 -3.61
C PHE A 534 -16.12 -4.25 -4.66
N TYR A 535 -16.89 -4.90 -5.50
CA TYR A 535 -16.42 -5.81 -6.52
C TYR A 535 -16.70 -5.25 -7.90
N LEU A 536 -15.71 -5.27 -8.77
CA LEU A 536 -15.85 -4.94 -10.20
C LEU A 536 -16.04 -6.23 -10.99
N PHE A 537 -17.10 -6.27 -11.77
CA PHE A 537 -17.35 -7.30 -12.76
C PHE A 537 -17.20 -6.72 -14.16
N ALA A 538 -16.59 -7.48 -15.06
CA ALA A 538 -16.37 -7.07 -16.43
C ALA A 538 -16.61 -8.25 -17.39
N SER A 539 -17.61 -8.13 -18.28
CA SER A 539 -17.96 -9.19 -19.22
C SER A 539 -18.45 -8.61 -20.56
N LYS A 540 -18.42 -9.42 -21.61
CA LYS A 540 -19.04 -9.08 -22.91
C LYS A 540 -20.50 -9.49 -23.01
N THR A 541 -20.98 -10.29 -22.09
CA THR A 541 -22.34 -10.80 -22.02
C THR A 541 -23.05 -10.26 -20.79
N ASN A 542 -24.25 -10.73 -20.51
CA ASN A 542 -24.94 -10.45 -19.24
C ASN A 542 -24.51 -11.43 -18.13
N ASP A 543 -23.79 -12.47 -18.47
CA ASP A 543 -23.16 -13.35 -17.52
C ASP A 543 -21.85 -12.67 -17.06
N LYS A 544 -21.81 -12.24 -15.84
CA LYS A 544 -20.71 -11.44 -15.26
C LYS A 544 -19.47 -12.27 -14.99
N GLY A 545 -19.66 -13.56 -14.67
CA GLY A 545 -18.58 -14.43 -14.21
C GLY A 545 -18.10 -14.05 -12.81
N GLU A 546 -16.83 -14.24 -12.54
CA GLU A 546 -16.18 -13.85 -11.29
C GLU A 546 -15.79 -12.36 -11.30
N ALA A 547 -15.67 -11.77 -10.12
CA ALA A 547 -15.16 -10.40 -9.97
C ALA A 547 -13.74 -10.31 -10.54
N VAL A 548 -13.49 -9.26 -11.31
CA VAL A 548 -12.17 -9.03 -11.94
C VAL A 548 -11.26 -8.18 -11.07
N ASP A 549 -11.83 -7.44 -10.12
CA ASP A 549 -11.10 -6.65 -9.12
C ASP A 549 -12.01 -6.36 -7.93
N GLN A 550 -11.42 -6.03 -6.79
CA GLN A 550 -12.13 -5.67 -5.57
C GLN A 550 -11.41 -4.57 -4.80
N ILE A 551 -12.17 -3.77 -4.07
CA ILE A 551 -11.64 -2.74 -3.21
C ILE A 551 -12.45 -2.64 -1.92
N CYS A 552 -11.77 -2.56 -0.78
CA CYS A 552 -12.42 -2.25 0.49
C CYS A 552 -12.48 -0.73 0.66
N LEU A 553 -13.70 -0.20 0.70
CA LEU A 553 -13.94 1.24 0.73
C LEU A 553 -14.99 1.57 1.79
N PRO A 554 -14.65 2.37 2.81
CA PRO A 554 -15.64 2.91 3.72
C PRO A 554 -16.38 4.07 3.06
N VAL A 555 -17.69 4.08 3.14
CA VAL A 555 -18.54 5.19 2.68
C VAL A 555 -19.41 5.62 3.84
N GLU A 556 -19.11 6.80 4.40
CA GLU A 556 -19.84 7.34 5.54
C GLU A 556 -21.28 7.73 5.19
N VAL A 557 -22.10 7.91 6.24
CA VAL A 557 -23.47 8.41 6.12
C VAL A 557 -23.45 9.82 5.53
N GLY A 558 -24.07 9.99 4.36
CA GLY A 558 -24.08 11.26 3.63
C GLY A 558 -22.76 11.57 2.92
N GLY A 559 -21.78 10.65 2.95
CA GLY A 559 -20.49 10.78 2.28
C GLY A 559 -20.53 10.39 0.81
N GLU A 560 -19.55 10.88 0.06
CA GLU A 560 -19.24 10.48 -1.32
C GLU A 560 -17.77 10.09 -1.40
N GLU A 561 -17.51 8.89 -1.93
CA GLU A 561 -16.16 8.37 -2.09
C GLU A 561 -15.83 8.14 -3.56
N LYS A 562 -14.57 8.39 -3.92
CA LYS A 562 -14.04 8.15 -5.27
C LYS A 562 -12.95 7.11 -5.21
N SER A 563 -13.03 6.17 -6.15
CA SER A 563 -12.12 5.05 -6.16
C SER A 563 -11.81 4.60 -7.57
N SER A 564 -10.76 3.79 -7.73
CA SER A 564 -10.42 3.14 -8.98
C SER A 564 -10.30 1.63 -8.79
N LEU A 565 -10.91 0.90 -9.71
CA LEU A 565 -10.77 -0.54 -9.88
C LEU A 565 -10.19 -0.81 -11.26
N TYR A 566 -9.69 -2.01 -11.50
CA TYR A 566 -8.99 -2.34 -12.73
C TYR A 566 -9.52 -3.61 -13.37
N PHE A 567 -9.54 -3.66 -14.70
CA PHE A 567 -9.73 -4.90 -15.45
C PHE A 567 -8.86 -4.95 -16.70
N THR A 568 -8.53 -6.15 -17.15
CA THR A 568 -7.74 -6.36 -18.37
C THR A 568 -8.59 -7.07 -19.41
N PRO A 569 -9.18 -6.33 -20.38
CA PRO A 569 -10.03 -6.94 -21.42
C PRO A 569 -9.22 -7.85 -22.32
N LYS A 570 -9.65 -9.10 -22.52
CA LYS A 570 -8.98 -10.09 -23.36
C LYS A 570 -9.40 -10.09 -24.82
N SER A 571 -10.38 -9.28 -25.20
CA SER A 571 -10.87 -9.15 -26.58
C SER A 571 -11.44 -7.76 -26.83
N THR A 572 -11.47 -7.35 -28.10
CA THR A 572 -12.07 -6.07 -28.56
C THR A 572 -13.60 -6.13 -28.56
N GLY A 573 -14.23 -4.96 -28.66
CA GLY A 573 -15.67 -4.77 -28.73
C GLY A 573 -16.26 -4.23 -27.43
N LYS A 574 -17.57 -4.25 -27.34
CA LYS A 574 -18.28 -3.75 -26.17
C LYS A 574 -18.11 -4.67 -24.98
N TRP A 575 -17.68 -4.10 -23.86
CA TRP A 575 -17.63 -4.71 -22.54
C TRP A 575 -18.66 -4.04 -21.66
N LYS A 576 -19.19 -4.78 -20.72
CA LYS A 576 -20.13 -4.35 -19.69
C LYS A 576 -19.42 -4.41 -18.37
N LEU A 577 -19.58 -3.38 -17.55
CA LEU A 577 -18.99 -3.24 -16.23
C LEU A 577 -20.12 -3.14 -15.21
N TRP A 578 -19.97 -3.78 -14.07
CA TRP A 578 -20.87 -3.68 -12.92
C TRP A 578 -20.06 -3.47 -11.66
N ILE A 579 -20.62 -2.78 -10.70
CA ILE A 579 -20.13 -2.71 -9.32
C ILE A 579 -21.13 -3.41 -8.44
N ASP A 580 -20.63 -4.22 -7.54
CA ASP A 580 -21.43 -4.90 -6.52
C ASP A 580 -20.76 -4.77 -5.15
N ILE A 581 -21.55 -4.93 -4.10
CA ILE A 581 -21.07 -5.03 -2.72
C ILE A 581 -20.97 -6.49 -2.27
N GLU A 582 -21.44 -7.44 -3.09
CA GLU A 582 -21.35 -8.88 -2.86
C GLU A 582 -20.43 -9.53 -3.91
N GLU A 583 -19.61 -10.45 -3.45
CA GLU A 583 -18.62 -11.16 -4.30
C GLU A 583 -19.32 -12.01 -5.40
N ASP A 584 -20.55 -12.43 -5.18
CA ASP A 584 -21.32 -13.23 -6.11
C ASP A 584 -22.07 -12.41 -7.20
N GLY A 585 -22.01 -11.09 -7.12
CA GLY A 585 -22.67 -10.20 -8.06
C GLY A 585 -24.20 -10.17 -7.96
N SER A 586 -24.77 -10.49 -6.80
CA SER A 586 -26.21 -10.61 -6.61
C SER A 586 -26.93 -9.26 -6.47
N ASN A 587 -26.24 -8.21 -6.05
CA ASN A 587 -26.76 -6.86 -5.82
C ASN A 587 -26.08 -5.80 -6.69
N ASP A 588 -25.80 -6.12 -7.93
CA ASP A 588 -25.03 -5.25 -8.81
C ASP A 588 -25.76 -3.98 -9.25
N VAL A 589 -24.95 -2.97 -9.51
CA VAL A 589 -25.35 -1.76 -10.23
C VAL A 589 -24.62 -1.73 -11.57
N GLY A 590 -25.35 -1.47 -12.65
CA GLY A 590 -24.84 -1.51 -14.01
C GLY A 590 -25.84 -2.14 -14.99
N PRO A 591 -25.42 -2.51 -16.22
CA PRO A 591 -24.06 -2.37 -16.74
C PRO A 591 -23.75 -0.97 -17.29
N TRP A 592 -22.50 -0.56 -17.15
CA TRP A 592 -21.92 0.52 -17.94
C TRP A 592 -21.14 -0.07 -19.12
N GLU A 593 -21.36 0.48 -20.33
CA GLU A 593 -20.71 -0.04 -21.54
C GLU A 593 -19.41 0.70 -21.82
N VAL A 594 -18.38 -0.03 -22.18
CA VAL A 594 -17.09 0.50 -22.66
C VAL A 594 -16.68 -0.20 -23.95
N ASP A 595 -16.28 0.57 -24.94
CA ASP A 595 -15.77 0.02 -26.20
C ASP A 595 -14.27 -0.18 -26.10
N ILE A 596 -13.83 -1.44 -26.16
CA ILE A 596 -12.43 -1.84 -26.19
C ILE A 596 -11.99 -2.01 -27.64
N VAL A 597 -10.92 -1.34 -28.02
CA VAL A 597 -10.36 -1.36 -29.36
C VAL A 597 -9.06 -2.15 -29.44
N SER A 598 -8.68 -2.51 -30.65
CA SER A 598 -7.37 -3.12 -30.89
C SER A 598 -6.25 -2.13 -30.61
N ALA A 599 -5.11 -2.62 -30.14
CA ALA A 599 -3.91 -1.81 -30.07
C ALA A 599 -3.57 -1.28 -31.48
N PRO A 600 -3.05 -0.05 -31.58
CA PRO A 600 -2.55 0.48 -32.86
C PRO A 600 -1.50 -0.46 -33.47
N THR A 601 -1.61 -0.67 -34.78
CA THR A 601 -0.70 -1.56 -35.52
C THR A 601 0.39 -0.79 -36.28
N SER A 602 0.25 0.53 -36.37
CA SER A 602 1.26 1.38 -37.00
C SER A 602 2.55 1.42 -36.17
N LYS A 603 3.69 1.55 -36.84
CA LYS A 603 4.95 1.78 -36.14
C LYS A 603 4.85 3.09 -35.35
N SER A 604 5.26 3.05 -34.08
CA SER A 604 5.28 4.25 -33.23
C SER A 604 6.28 5.28 -33.80
N ASN A 605 5.89 6.54 -33.74
CA ASN A 605 6.73 7.66 -34.15
C ASN A 605 6.73 8.69 -33.02
N LEU A 606 7.59 8.43 -32.04
CA LEU A 606 7.80 9.33 -30.93
C LEU A 606 9.01 10.22 -31.20
N SER A 607 8.96 11.46 -30.74
CA SER A 607 10.10 12.37 -30.78
C SER A 607 10.20 13.14 -29.46
N VAL A 608 11.42 13.45 -29.06
CA VAL A 608 11.67 14.37 -27.94
C VAL A 608 11.56 15.80 -28.44
N VAL A 609 10.69 16.57 -27.86
CA VAL A 609 10.46 18.00 -28.18
C VAL A 609 11.40 18.89 -27.39
N SER A 610 11.61 18.55 -26.11
CA SER A 610 12.55 19.25 -25.24
C SER A 610 13.03 18.32 -24.15
N ALA A 611 14.25 18.54 -23.69
CA ALA A 611 14.83 17.82 -22.56
C ALA A 611 15.64 18.77 -21.70
N SER A 612 15.66 18.51 -20.39
CA SER A 612 16.50 19.24 -19.45
C SER A 612 16.98 18.28 -18.35
N ILE A 613 18.17 18.54 -17.83
CA ILE A 613 18.78 17.74 -16.75
C ILE A 613 19.19 18.68 -15.63
N VAL A 614 18.82 18.32 -14.40
CA VAL A 614 19.40 18.89 -13.19
C VAL A 614 20.59 17.99 -12.82
N PRO A 615 21.86 18.45 -13.00
CA PRO A 615 23.03 17.60 -12.92
C PRO A 615 23.59 17.49 -11.49
N GLU A 616 22.77 17.03 -10.58
CA GLU A 616 23.08 16.77 -9.17
C GLU A 616 23.36 15.30 -8.94
N THR A 617 23.75 14.93 -7.71
CA THR A 617 23.87 13.52 -7.30
C THR A 617 22.54 12.79 -7.42
N ASP A 618 21.45 13.54 -7.29
CA ASP A 618 20.09 13.09 -7.55
C ASP A 618 19.58 13.80 -8.81
N ALA A 619 20.09 13.38 -9.95
CA ALA A 619 19.81 14.03 -11.22
C ALA A 619 18.36 13.87 -11.63
N VAL A 620 17.73 14.94 -12.09
CA VAL A 620 16.36 14.94 -12.60
C VAL A 620 16.39 15.21 -14.10
N PHE A 621 15.99 14.22 -14.88
CA PHE A 621 15.81 14.32 -16.32
C PHE A 621 14.36 14.60 -16.65
N LYS A 622 14.07 15.81 -17.09
CA LYS A 622 12.73 16.21 -17.56
C LYS A 622 12.72 16.22 -19.07
N VAL A 623 11.73 15.57 -19.65
CA VAL A 623 11.64 15.41 -21.08
C VAL A 623 10.19 15.55 -21.55
N LYS A 624 10.00 16.26 -22.64
CA LYS A 624 8.72 16.37 -23.32
C LYS A 624 8.73 15.46 -24.55
N VAL A 625 7.89 14.45 -24.56
CA VAL A 625 7.77 13.47 -25.62
C VAL A 625 6.49 13.73 -26.42
N LYS A 626 6.61 13.75 -27.75
CA LYS A 626 5.50 13.93 -28.68
C LYS A 626 5.22 12.63 -29.43
N ASN A 627 3.98 12.26 -29.52
CA ASN A 627 3.50 11.24 -30.43
C ASN A 627 3.17 11.88 -31.79
N ASN A 628 3.92 11.57 -32.80
CA ASN A 628 3.74 12.10 -34.15
C ASN A 628 2.77 11.28 -35.02
N ASN A 629 2.21 10.19 -34.49
CA ASN A 629 1.23 9.36 -35.18
C ASN A 629 -0.18 9.97 -35.15
N THR A 630 -1.04 9.50 -36.03
CA THR A 630 -2.49 9.75 -36.03
C THR A 630 -3.25 8.84 -35.05
N GLU A 631 -2.56 7.89 -34.44
CA GLU A 631 -3.05 6.95 -33.44
C GLU A 631 -2.36 7.21 -32.10
N GLY A 632 -2.97 6.81 -30.98
CA GLY A 632 -2.39 6.94 -29.66
C GLY A 632 -1.20 6.01 -29.45
N TYR A 633 -0.28 6.39 -28.57
CA TYR A 633 0.79 5.54 -28.06
C TYR A 633 0.48 5.14 -26.63
N TYR A 634 0.45 3.83 -26.35
CA TYR A 634 -0.01 3.26 -25.08
C TYR A 634 0.95 2.19 -24.55
N MET A 635 2.25 2.39 -24.78
CA MET A 635 3.30 1.49 -24.31
C MET A 635 4.22 2.25 -23.35
N PRO A 636 5.02 1.53 -22.53
CA PRO A 636 6.00 2.18 -21.67
C PRO A 636 7.07 2.93 -22.47
N ILE A 637 7.62 3.98 -21.85
CA ILE A 637 8.92 4.56 -22.22
C ILE A 637 9.91 4.22 -21.12
N VAL A 638 11.08 3.78 -21.53
CA VAL A 638 12.18 3.38 -20.63
C VAL A 638 13.31 4.38 -20.76
N CYS A 639 13.74 4.94 -19.63
CA CYS A 639 14.88 5.86 -19.55
C CYS A 639 16.09 5.10 -19.01
N TYR A 640 17.19 5.15 -19.76
CA TYR A 640 18.47 4.55 -19.39
C TYR A 640 19.47 5.63 -18.99
N ILE A 641 20.31 5.33 -18.01
CA ILE A 641 21.45 6.15 -17.66
C ILE A 641 22.75 5.33 -17.72
N PHE A 642 23.76 5.87 -18.34
CA PHE A 642 25.08 5.26 -18.47
C PHE A 642 26.14 6.20 -17.90
N GLU A 643 27.08 5.67 -17.15
CA GLU A 643 28.29 6.40 -16.78
C GLU A 643 29.27 6.38 -17.97
N ASP A 644 29.83 7.53 -18.32
CA ASP A 644 30.74 7.63 -19.47
C ASP A 644 31.98 6.74 -19.28
N GLY A 645 32.29 6.00 -20.32
CA GLY A 645 33.33 4.98 -20.29
C GLY A 645 32.93 3.60 -19.75
N LYS A 646 31.69 3.43 -19.29
CA LYS A 646 31.10 2.13 -18.93
C LYS A 646 30.26 1.59 -20.07
N THR A 647 30.20 0.26 -20.19
CA THR A 647 29.43 -0.44 -21.23
C THR A 647 28.08 -0.96 -20.73
N TYR A 648 27.75 -0.75 -19.47
CA TYR A 648 26.51 -1.22 -18.84
C TYR A 648 25.70 -0.03 -18.27
N ASN A 649 24.41 -0.21 -18.21
CA ASN A 649 23.50 0.71 -17.56
C ASN A 649 23.74 0.69 -16.03
N ILE A 650 23.89 1.86 -15.41
CA ILE A 650 24.17 1.97 -13.96
C ILE A 650 22.90 2.06 -13.11
N SER A 651 21.75 2.29 -13.74
CA SER A 651 20.44 2.29 -13.06
C SER A 651 19.53 1.30 -13.76
N TYR A 652 18.79 0.54 -12.98
CA TYR A 652 17.70 -0.27 -13.49
C TYR A 652 16.71 0.60 -14.26
N ASP A 653 16.05 0.02 -15.21
CA ASP A 653 15.12 0.66 -16.13
C ASP A 653 14.12 1.55 -15.39
N LYS A 654 14.23 2.86 -15.58
CA LYS A 654 13.19 3.78 -15.14
C LYS A 654 12.08 3.75 -16.19
N THR A 655 11.04 2.97 -15.91
CA THR A 655 9.93 2.74 -16.82
C THR A 655 8.71 3.57 -16.40
N GLN A 656 8.11 4.26 -17.37
CA GLN A 656 6.82 4.93 -17.17
C GLN A 656 5.82 4.42 -18.21
N TYR A 657 4.67 3.95 -17.72
CA TYR A 657 3.54 3.56 -18.56
C TYR A 657 2.79 4.81 -19.01
N LEU A 658 2.54 4.94 -20.30
CA LEU A 658 2.05 6.18 -20.88
C LEU A 658 0.74 6.00 -21.67
N ASN A 659 0.01 7.10 -21.73
CA ASN A 659 -1.11 7.28 -22.63
C ASN A 659 -0.89 8.60 -23.38
N ILE A 660 -0.27 8.54 -24.56
CA ILE A 660 -0.04 9.72 -25.38
C ILE A 660 -0.98 9.69 -26.57
N GLY A 661 -2.04 10.50 -26.53
CA GLY A 661 -2.99 10.60 -27.64
C GLY A 661 -2.33 11.00 -28.97
N ALA A 662 -3.03 10.78 -30.07
CA ALA A 662 -2.58 11.16 -31.41
C ALA A 662 -2.16 12.63 -31.49
N LYS A 663 -0.97 12.92 -31.99
CA LYS A 663 -0.39 14.27 -32.13
C LYS A 663 -0.21 15.04 -30.82
N LYS A 664 -0.38 14.38 -29.66
CA LYS A 664 -0.24 15.00 -28.35
C LYS A 664 1.20 14.87 -27.82
N THR A 665 1.50 15.70 -26.83
CA THR A 665 2.75 15.67 -26.06
C THR A 665 2.46 15.37 -24.59
N VAL A 666 3.43 14.76 -23.93
CA VAL A 666 3.43 14.50 -22.49
C VAL A 666 4.76 14.96 -21.89
N ASP A 667 4.70 15.50 -20.69
CA ASP A 667 5.89 15.82 -19.88
C ASP A 667 6.21 14.60 -19.00
N LEU A 668 7.46 14.15 -19.04
CA LEU A 668 7.98 13.02 -18.26
C LEU A 668 9.12 13.52 -17.39
N GLU A 669 9.25 12.94 -16.22
CA GLU A 669 10.33 13.21 -15.29
C GLU A 669 10.94 11.89 -14.80
N PHE A 670 12.24 11.70 -15.00
CA PHE A 670 12.99 10.55 -14.52
C PHE A 670 14.02 11.04 -13.51
N ARG A 671 14.08 10.38 -12.36
CA ARG A 671 15.04 10.70 -11.28
C ARG A 671 16.09 9.60 -11.20
N PHE A 672 17.34 9.99 -11.10
CA PHE A 672 18.47 9.12 -10.94
C PHE A 672 19.25 9.56 -9.68
N GLU A 673 19.34 8.66 -8.74
CA GLU A 673 19.85 8.94 -7.41
C GLU A 673 21.23 8.33 -7.20
N GLY A 674 22.00 8.90 -6.29
CA GLY A 674 23.32 8.38 -5.90
C GLY A 674 24.40 8.48 -6.98
N LEU A 675 24.25 9.39 -7.94
CA LEU A 675 25.29 9.63 -8.95
C LEU A 675 26.53 10.23 -8.33
N GLN A 676 27.71 9.84 -8.83
CA GLN A 676 28.97 10.27 -8.25
C GLN A 676 29.36 11.67 -8.73
N MET A 677 29.74 12.51 -7.80
CA MET A 677 30.17 13.87 -8.07
C MET A 677 31.43 13.90 -8.98
N GLY A 678 31.39 14.77 -9.98
CA GLY A 678 32.46 14.92 -10.97
C GLY A 678 32.44 13.87 -12.07
N HIS A 679 31.61 12.85 -11.99
CA HIS A 679 31.45 11.85 -13.04
C HIS A 679 30.54 12.34 -14.15
N ALA A 680 30.81 11.91 -15.36
CA ALA A 680 29.96 12.18 -16.53
C ALA A 680 29.03 11.03 -16.79
N TYR A 681 27.78 11.37 -17.12
CA TYR A 681 26.69 10.42 -17.40
C TYR A 681 25.98 10.80 -18.68
N THR A 682 25.38 9.79 -19.30
CA THR A 682 24.54 9.95 -20.48
C THR A 682 23.19 9.29 -20.23
N VAL A 683 22.10 10.02 -20.48
CA VAL A 683 20.73 9.48 -20.45
C VAL A 683 20.13 9.41 -21.84
N ALA A 684 19.31 8.40 -22.09
CA ALA A 684 18.59 8.22 -23.34
C ALA A 684 17.30 7.43 -23.14
N LEU A 685 16.31 7.63 -24.02
CA LEU A 685 15.00 7.01 -23.95
C LEU A 685 14.82 5.93 -24.99
N LYS A 686 14.20 4.83 -24.60
CA LYS A 686 13.65 3.81 -25.50
C LYS A 686 12.14 3.75 -25.42
N GLY A 687 11.50 3.49 -26.54
CA GLY A 687 10.08 3.18 -26.64
C GLY A 687 9.86 1.93 -27.47
N TYR A 688 8.65 1.40 -27.45
CA TYR A 688 8.28 0.23 -28.22
C TYR A 688 7.88 0.65 -29.65
N PRO A 689 8.48 0.04 -30.71
CA PRO A 689 8.16 0.38 -32.09
C PRO A 689 6.73 -0.01 -32.51
N TYR A 690 6.16 -1.01 -31.84
CA TYR A 690 4.77 -1.45 -32.04
C TYR A 690 4.17 -1.85 -30.68
N HIS A 691 2.85 -1.76 -30.56
CA HIS A 691 2.14 -2.19 -29.34
C HIS A 691 2.22 -3.71 -29.07
N SER A 692 2.61 -4.49 -30.07
CA SER A 692 2.88 -5.93 -29.97
C SER A 692 4.37 -6.27 -29.79
N SER A 693 5.26 -5.27 -29.73
CA SER A 693 6.70 -5.50 -29.61
C SER A 693 7.08 -5.98 -28.23
N THR A 694 8.02 -6.90 -28.16
CA THR A 694 8.73 -7.31 -26.93
C THR A 694 10.07 -6.60 -26.77
N THR A 695 10.51 -5.86 -27.79
CA THR A 695 11.79 -5.12 -27.81
C THR A 695 11.57 -3.63 -28.00
N THR A 696 12.48 -2.84 -27.47
CA THR A 696 12.44 -1.37 -27.52
C THR A 696 13.43 -0.83 -28.54
N GLU A 697 13.15 0.35 -29.12
CA GLU A 697 14.04 1.13 -30.00
C GLU A 697 14.34 2.49 -29.34
N TRP A 698 15.52 3.09 -29.65
CA TRP A 698 15.83 4.42 -29.19
C TRP A 698 14.90 5.45 -29.82
N ILE A 699 14.34 6.33 -28.99
CA ILE A 699 13.44 7.42 -29.39
C ILE A 699 14.03 8.80 -29.12
N SER A 700 15.19 8.86 -28.50
CA SER A 700 15.91 10.11 -28.19
C SER A 700 17.38 10.02 -28.62
N ASP A 701 17.99 11.20 -28.77
CA ASP A 701 19.44 11.36 -28.75
C ASP A 701 20.01 11.08 -27.34
N ASN A 702 21.31 11.03 -27.24
CA ASN A 702 22.02 10.91 -25.98
C ASN A 702 22.17 12.30 -25.31
N TYR A 703 21.76 12.41 -24.06
CA TYR A 703 21.89 13.63 -23.25
C TYR A 703 22.96 13.42 -22.21
N SER A 704 24.14 14.00 -22.44
CA SER A 704 25.29 13.89 -21.52
C SER A 704 25.35 15.04 -20.53
N PHE A 705 25.69 14.75 -19.28
CA PHE A 705 25.89 15.73 -18.22
C PHE A 705 27.01 15.27 -17.27
N THR A 706 27.54 16.21 -16.49
CA THR A 706 28.51 15.90 -15.43
C THR A 706 27.90 16.35 -14.10
N VAL A 707 27.94 15.51 -13.10
CA VAL A 707 27.45 15.82 -11.76
C VAL A 707 28.37 16.85 -11.10
N ASN A 708 27.80 17.98 -10.68
CA ASN A 708 28.52 19.11 -10.10
C ASN A 708 28.15 19.34 -8.63
N ALA A 709 29.11 19.81 -7.84
CA ALA A 709 29.05 20.00 -6.38
C ALA A 709 28.10 21.12 -5.90
N GLN A 710 27.53 21.93 -6.77
CA GLN A 710 26.60 22.99 -6.41
C GLN A 710 25.55 23.17 -7.50
N ALA A 711 24.33 22.83 -7.16
CA ALA A 711 23.19 23.27 -7.91
C ALA A 711 22.99 24.79 -7.75
N ASN A 712 23.37 25.53 -8.75
CA ASN A 712 22.56 26.70 -9.07
C ASN A 712 21.41 26.18 -9.94
N PRO A 713 20.16 26.50 -9.66
CA PRO A 713 19.02 26.05 -10.45
C PRO A 713 18.99 26.78 -11.79
N VAL A 714 19.86 26.42 -12.68
CA VAL A 714 19.87 26.91 -14.05
C VAL A 714 19.70 25.66 -14.91
N GLY A 715 18.41 25.29 -15.12
CA GLY A 715 18.09 24.24 -16.06
C GLY A 715 18.78 24.51 -17.40
N ILE A 716 19.59 23.58 -17.89
CA ILE A 716 20.14 23.63 -19.22
C ILE A 716 19.09 23.00 -20.14
N ASP A 717 18.30 23.85 -20.82
CA ASP A 717 17.39 23.39 -21.86
C ASP A 717 18.24 22.93 -23.07
N LEU A 718 18.28 21.64 -23.31
CA LEU A 718 18.79 21.09 -24.55
C LEU A 718 17.66 21.10 -25.58
N ILE A 719 17.77 21.94 -26.61
CA ILE A 719 16.80 21.95 -27.70
C ILE A 719 17.22 20.94 -28.76
N VAL A 720 16.36 19.97 -29.04
CA VAL A 720 16.40 19.21 -30.30
C VAL A 720 15.69 20.07 -31.34
N ALA A 721 16.40 20.40 -32.41
CA ALA A 721 15.91 21.30 -33.45
C ALA A 721 14.75 20.68 -34.22
N ASP A 722 13.55 21.26 -34.05
CA ASP A 722 12.58 21.33 -35.14
C ASP A 722 12.94 22.50 -36.04
N GLU A 723 12.64 22.40 -37.35
CA GLU A 723 13.00 23.30 -38.43
C GLU A 723 13.05 24.81 -38.11
N PRO A 724 13.89 25.61 -38.74
CA PRO A 724 14.37 26.89 -38.20
C PRO A 724 13.29 27.96 -38.17
N ALA A 725 12.63 28.09 -37.05
CA ALA A 725 11.99 29.36 -36.71
C ALA A 725 13.11 30.37 -36.47
N SER A 726 13.16 31.43 -37.25
CA SER A 726 14.14 32.50 -37.05
C SER A 726 13.86 33.25 -35.74
N PHE A 727 14.86 33.40 -34.90
CA PHE A 727 14.74 34.07 -33.60
C PHE A 727 15.72 35.27 -33.48
N ASP A 728 15.36 36.23 -32.65
CA ASP A 728 16.22 37.36 -32.33
C ASP A 728 17.09 37.03 -31.11
N VAL A 729 18.37 37.39 -31.14
CA VAL A 729 19.36 37.10 -30.10
C VAL A 729 19.75 38.41 -29.41
N TYR A 730 19.67 38.42 -28.09
CA TYR A 730 20.00 39.57 -27.24
C TYR A 730 21.11 39.24 -26.24
N THR A 731 21.84 40.24 -25.79
CA THR A 731 22.69 40.08 -24.59
C THR A 731 21.81 39.98 -23.34
N PRO A 732 22.34 39.53 -22.19
CA PRO A 732 21.62 39.55 -20.91
C PRO A 732 21.17 40.94 -20.47
N SER A 733 21.80 42.00 -21.00
CA SER A 733 21.43 43.42 -20.79
C SER A 733 20.36 43.92 -21.75
N GLY A 734 19.80 43.06 -22.63
CA GLY A 734 18.71 43.40 -23.56
C GLY A 734 19.17 44.04 -24.88
N VAL A 735 20.47 44.06 -25.19
CA VAL A 735 20.98 44.58 -26.49
C VAL A 735 20.82 43.51 -27.56
N LEU A 736 20.17 43.84 -28.67
CA LEU A 736 20.03 42.95 -29.82
C LEU A 736 21.38 42.68 -30.48
N VAL A 737 21.77 41.44 -30.58
CA VAL A 737 23.04 40.98 -31.16
C VAL A 737 22.88 40.40 -32.56
N LYS A 738 21.79 39.67 -32.80
CA LYS A 738 21.49 39.06 -34.10
C LYS A 738 19.96 39.00 -34.30
N ARG A 739 19.49 39.43 -35.47
CA ARG A 739 18.07 39.41 -35.82
C ARG A 739 17.75 38.26 -36.78
N LYS A 740 16.61 37.58 -36.57
CA LYS A 740 16.16 36.47 -37.40
C LYS A 740 17.25 35.41 -37.63
N ALA A 741 17.95 35.04 -36.59
CA ALA A 741 18.97 33.99 -36.62
C ALA A 741 18.29 32.64 -36.72
N SER A 742 18.83 31.76 -37.55
CA SER A 742 18.44 30.32 -37.61
C SER A 742 19.32 29.44 -36.72
N SER A 743 20.43 29.97 -36.20
CA SER A 743 21.31 29.30 -35.23
C SER A 743 22.11 30.34 -34.44
N LEU A 744 22.72 29.91 -33.33
CA LEU A 744 23.65 30.68 -32.52
C LEU A 744 25.09 30.61 -33.04
N GLU A 745 25.31 29.89 -34.12
CA GLU A 745 26.63 29.70 -34.73
C GLU A 745 27.22 31.02 -35.21
N GLY A 746 28.53 31.22 -34.96
CA GLY A 746 29.23 32.45 -35.31
C GLY A 746 29.09 33.59 -34.29
N LEU A 747 28.40 33.38 -33.19
CA LEU A 747 28.39 34.32 -32.05
C LEU A 747 29.64 34.09 -31.15
N PRO A 748 30.22 35.15 -30.59
CA PRO A 748 31.26 34.99 -29.57
C PRO A 748 30.81 34.15 -28.39
N LYS A 749 31.75 33.46 -27.72
CA LYS A 749 31.46 32.74 -26.48
C LYS A 749 30.82 33.68 -25.47
N GLY A 750 29.68 33.29 -24.93
CA GLY A 750 28.97 34.15 -24.00
C GLY A 750 27.55 33.68 -23.73
N VAL A 751 26.85 34.47 -22.94
CA VAL A 751 25.43 34.23 -22.58
C VAL A 751 24.56 35.16 -23.39
N TYR A 752 23.50 34.63 -23.96
CA TYR A 752 22.54 35.36 -24.80
C TYR A 752 21.11 35.08 -24.35
N ILE A 753 20.18 35.94 -24.68
CA ILE A 753 18.74 35.74 -24.51
C ILE A 753 18.13 35.50 -25.89
N VAL A 754 17.41 34.42 -26.05
CA VAL A 754 16.75 34.01 -27.27
C VAL A 754 15.31 33.63 -26.89
N ASP A 755 14.33 34.27 -27.49
CA ASP A 755 12.92 34.09 -27.17
C ASP A 755 12.61 34.15 -25.66
N GLY A 756 13.24 35.11 -24.96
CA GLY A 756 13.10 35.30 -23.53
C GLY A 756 13.87 34.27 -22.67
N LYS A 757 14.58 33.35 -23.27
CA LYS A 757 15.34 32.29 -22.59
C LYS A 757 16.85 32.52 -22.70
N LYS A 758 17.57 32.19 -21.64
CA LYS A 758 19.04 32.30 -21.57
C LYS A 758 19.69 31.14 -22.34
N ARG A 759 20.64 31.46 -23.24
CA ARG A 759 21.44 30.51 -24.03
C ARG A 759 22.92 30.78 -23.85
N VAL A 760 23.72 29.73 -23.86
CA VAL A 760 25.19 29.81 -23.72
C VAL A 760 25.85 29.37 -25.01
N VAL A 761 26.64 30.24 -25.60
CA VAL A 761 27.56 29.93 -26.73
C VAL A 761 28.92 29.64 -26.13
N ARG A 762 29.42 28.41 -26.30
CA ARG A 762 30.70 27.92 -25.75
C ARG A 762 31.87 28.04 -26.72
#